data_ef00616b1fc8e032c22f055113ff634e
#
_entry.id   ef00616b1fc8e032c22f055113ff634e
#
_cell.length_a   1.000
_cell.length_b   1.000
_cell.length_c   1.000
_cell.angle_alpha   90.00
_cell.angle_beta   90.00
_cell.angle_gamma   90.00
#
_symmetry.space_group_name_H-M   'P 1'
#
loop_
_entity.id
_entity.type
_entity.pdbx_description
1 polymer ?
#
loop_
_entity_poly.entity_id
_entity_poly.type
_entity_poly.pdbx_seq_one_letter_code
_entity_poly.pdbx_strand_id
1 'polypeptide(L)'
;MPVLAQLTLPAISVDEPSRPSTRSSTPSRRASATRAAPRRAAAPLQQVAPVPYIVPGRGTVGALTPSYAGGQVANGGQLGLLGNRGVLDTPFNQTTYTRDLVENTQARTLSDVLLNDPSVASALPRNIGREQPVIRGFLLGNSSVGFNGYFGLIGNNNFNVLDAVERVEVIKGLNGLLNGQSPDDSIGGAINLVMKRARNEPIAELTTSFASRGQGGVHLDVGQRYGEHKEYGIRYNGSYRDGKTEVDNQSLRDESHALALDYRGERVRVSADILYNQFSGSGLSARNTLANTLPGVPAPPSPTNFWNPSWTGIKGENTAALFQAEVDVTDWLTIYGGGGFFDNAITPIISNPTIINARGDTTASPFVNRQDRHNHTEQAGFRATVETGPVLHEINFNTTLWSNQIDGSRTNGTAVSSNIYNPTPSPFQAIPLAAVTKANTSSLNSYGIADTMSVWNKRIQFTAGIRRQEVAQDAFNAAGVSTSSYSAAAWSPAFTLIIKPLENVSVYANYIEGLQMGTIVDQTYQNSGQVFPPYKSTQHEMGVKVDWGRFTTTVAAYDISQPAQISISNPLPQLPTFSIDGINRNRGVEINTFGELTPGWRLLGGASFMDARQERTQNGTNDGKRSLGIPDVQVSLGTEWDTPFINGLTLTGRAIHFGDAFADAANKYLIPNWTRFDLGARYTFASPWNGKPITVRFAVENVANSAFWMTSSSDRQIYLGAPRTYLASTTFRF
;
A
#
# COMPACT_ATOMS: atom_id res chain seq x y z
N MET A 1 12.05 67.97 3.22
CA MET A 1 11.84 68.24 4.64
C MET A 1 10.35 68.34 4.88
N PRO A 2 9.72 67.55 5.71
CA PRO A 2 9.72 67.64 7.17
C PRO A 2 9.84 66.26 7.81
N VAL A 3 10.61 66.21 8.87
CA VAL A 3 10.38 65.96 10.31
C VAL A 3 9.82 64.60 10.69
N LEU A 4 10.74 63.80 11.23
CA LEU A 4 10.55 62.58 12.00
C LEU A 4 9.85 62.88 13.36
N ALA A 5 8.85 62.11 13.70
CA ALA A 5 8.33 61.99 15.05
C ALA A 5 8.69 60.62 15.63
N GLN A 6 9.57 60.60 16.64
CA GLN A 6 9.86 59.44 17.46
C GLN A 6 8.73 59.19 18.46
N LEU A 7 8.20 58.02 18.48
CA LEU A 7 7.34 57.48 19.54
C LEU A 7 8.22 56.75 20.55
N THR A 8 8.31 57.30 21.76
CA THR A 8 8.95 56.69 22.94
C THR A 8 7.98 55.71 23.60
N LEU A 9 8.43 54.47 23.82
CA LEU A 9 7.74 53.48 24.64
C LEU A 9 8.00 53.72 26.13
N PRO A 10 7.04 53.46 27.03
CA PRO A 10 7.24 53.60 28.48
C PRO A 10 8.09 52.46 29.04
N ALA A 11 8.92 52.82 30.02
CA ALA A 11 9.81 51.91 30.75
C ALA A 11 9.00 50.98 31.68
N ILE A 12 9.33 49.70 31.64
CA ILE A 12 8.85 48.72 32.62
C ILE A 12 9.82 48.71 33.80
N SER A 13 9.33 49.02 35.00
CA SER A 13 10.06 48.87 36.25
C SER A 13 9.91 47.41 36.75
N VAL A 14 11.04 46.77 37.03
CA VAL A 14 11.10 45.46 37.69
C VAL A 14 11.38 45.71 39.17
N ASP A 15 10.45 45.34 40.03
CA ASP A 15 10.64 45.35 41.47
C ASP A 15 11.53 44.18 41.91
N GLU A 16 12.57 44.53 42.65
CA GLU A 16 13.51 43.63 43.34
C GLU A 16 12.91 43.14 44.67
N PRO A 17 12.92 41.84 45.00
CA PRO A 17 12.48 41.40 46.33
C PRO A 17 13.61 41.52 47.34
N SER A 18 13.31 42.19 48.46
CA SER A 18 14.12 42.49 49.62
C SER A 18 14.64 41.21 50.33
N ARG A 19 15.92 41.29 50.77
CA ARG A 19 16.60 40.33 51.66
C ARG A 19 16.17 40.49 53.11
N PRO A 20 16.01 39.38 53.86
CA PRO A 20 16.06 39.46 55.35
C PRO A 20 17.46 39.20 55.90
N SER A 21 17.79 39.90 56.99
CA SER A 21 19.05 40.00 57.67
C SER A 21 19.46 38.76 58.47
N THR A 22 20.76 38.62 58.58
CA THR A 22 21.57 37.67 59.34
C THR A 22 21.37 37.69 60.86
N ARG A 23 21.40 36.48 61.47
CA ARG A 23 21.91 36.28 62.83
C ARG A 23 22.86 35.09 62.90
N SER A 24 24.04 35.32 63.40
CA SER A 24 25.17 34.41 63.58
C SER A 24 25.01 33.52 64.82
N SER A 25 25.50 32.24 64.66
CA SER A 25 26.13 31.53 65.76
C SER A 25 26.92 30.32 65.19
N THR A 26 28.18 30.26 65.51
CA THR A 26 29.19 29.21 65.26
C THR A 26 29.44 28.42 66.54
N PRO A 27 30.21 27.32 66.56
CA PRO A 27 30.29 26.16 65.71
C PRO A 27 30.19 24.77 66.43
N SER A 28 30.02 23.69 65.75
CA SER A 28 30.44 22.38 66.24
C SER A 28 30.85 21.45 65.08
N ARG A 29 32.06 21.00 65.17
CA ARG A 29 32.75 20.07 64.26
C ARG A 29 32.17 18.62 64.39
N ARG A 30 31.68 18.05 63.37
CA ARG A 30 31.69 16.56 63.22
C ARG A 30 31.78 16.22 61.73
N ALA A 31 32.76 15.38 61.42
CA ALA A 31 32.98 14.82 60.09
C ALA A 31 31.79 13.95 59.66
N SER A 32 31.32 14.18 58.44
CA SER A 32 30.33 13.30 57.79
C SER A 32 30.74 13.02 56.36
N ALA A 33 30.73 11.77 56.01
CA ALA A 33 31.06 11.21 54.74
C ALA A 33 30.31 11.90 53.59
N THR A 34 31.03 12.18 52.51
CA THR A 34 30.52 12.67 51.23
C THR A 34 29.61 11.62 50.59
N ARG A 35 28.32 11.82 50.77
CA ARG A 35 27.31 11.07 50.00
C ARG A 35 27.22 11.75 48.64
N ALA A 36 27.67 11.07 47.59
CA ALA A 36 27.51 11.48 46.19
C ALA A 36 26.02 11.74 45.92
N ALA A 37 25.68 12.93 45.43
CA ALA A 37 24.34 13.25 44.97
C ALA A 37 23.94 12.29 43.84
N PRO A 38 22.72 11.79 43.82
CA PRO A 38 22.30 10.97 42.70
C PRO A 38 22.32 11.84 41.44
N ARG A 39 23.12 11.41 40.44
CA ARG A 39 23.04 11.93 39.09
C ARG A 39 21.59 11.80 38.65
N ARG A 40 20.92 12.95 38.46
CA ARG A 40 19.61 13.01 37.86
C ARG A 40 19.71 12.25 36.52
N ALA A 41 19.06 11.11 36.42
CA ALA A 41 18.95 10.36 35.18
C ALA A 41 18.42 11.36 34.14
N ALA A 42 19.12 11.50 33.01
CA ALA A 42 18.62 12.26 31.88
C ALA A 42 17.25 11.65 31.51
N ALA A 43 16.24 12.53 31.45
CA ALA A 43 14.91 12.10 30.97
C ALA A 43 15.09 11.38 29.62
N PRO A 44 14.36 10.30 29.35
CA PRO A 44 14.41 9.65 28.06
C PRO A 44 14.20 10.72 27.01
N LEU A 45 15.07 10.76 25.98
CA LEU A 45 14.80 11.55 24.78
C LEU A 45 13.47 11.03 24.22
N GLN A 46 12.37 11.66 24.66
CA GLN A 46 11.09 11.46 24.00
C GLN A 46 11.34 11.82 22.55
N GLN A 47 11.26 10.83 21.66
CA GLN A 47 11.05 11.08 20.25
C GLN A 47 9.74 11.86 20.18
N VAL A 48 9.82 13.19 20.17
CA VAL A 48 8.67 14.03 19.85
C VAL A 48 8.31 13.64 18.44
N ALA A 49 7.24 12.87 18.31
CA ALA A 49 6.67 12.59 17.01
C ALA A 49 6.52 13.95 16.31
N PRO A 50 7.07 14.12 15.10
CA PRO A 50 6.98 15.41 14.42
C PRO A 50 5.51 15.76 14.34
N VAL A 51 5.13 16.89 14.92
CA VAL A 51 3.75 17.38 14.88
C VAL A 51 3.36 17.46 13.40
N PRO A 52 2.39 16.66 12.94
CA PRO A 52 1.98 16.72 11.56
C PRO A 52 1.53 18.14 11.29
N TYR A 53 1.94 18.69 10.14
CA TYR A 53 1.40 19.97 9.71
C TYR A 53 -0.09 19.78 9.45
N ILE A 54 -0.91 20.33 10.32
CA ILE A 54 -2.36 20.41 10.08
C ILE A 54 -2.57 21.60 9.16
N VAL A 55 -3.01 21.33 7.93
CA VAL A 55 -3.48 22.38 7.03
C VAL A 55 -4.75 22.97 7.64
N PRO A 56 -4.79 24.27 7.98
CA PRO A 56 -6.04 24.89 8.37
C PRO A 56 -7.06 24.75 7.23
N GLY A 57 -8.29 24.35 7.53
CA GLY A 57 -9.35 24.22 6.55
C GLY A 57 -9.68 22.76 6.15
N ARG A 58 -10.47 22.59 5.12
CA ARG A 58 -11.00 21.32 4.63
C ARG A 58 -10.16 20.66 3.53
N GLY A 59 -8.94 21.16 3.31
CA GLY A 59 -8.06 20.69 2.25
C GLY A 59 -7.56 19.26 2.47
N THR A 60 -7.25 18.60 1.37
CA THR A 60 -6.57 17.29 1.38
C THR A 60 -5.14 17.41 0.88
N VAL A 61 -4.83 18.39 0.04
CA VAL A 61 -3.48 18.60 -0.50
C VAL A 61 -2.51 19.01 0.62
N GLY A 62 -1.54 18.14 0.90
CA GLY A 62 -0.57 18.32 1.99
C GLY A 62 -1.14 18.17 3.40
N ALA A 63 -2.42 17.81 3.55
CA ALA A 63 -3.06 17.58 4.83
C ALA A 63 -2.92 16.11 5.25
N LEU A 64 -2.32 15.87 6.41
CA LEU A 64 -2.15 14.53 6.98
C LEU A 64 -2.98 14.40 8.25
N THR A 65 -3.62 13.24 8.42
CA THR A 65 -4.18 12.86 9.72
C THR A 65 -3.05 12.64 10.74
N PRO A 66 -3.22 13.05 12.03
CA PRO A 66 -2.18 12.86 13.02
C PRO A 66 -1.77 11.40 13.19
N SER A 67 -0.50 11.15 13.52
CA SER A 67 -0.07 9.82 13.96
C SER A 67 -0.77 9.46 15.27
N TYR A 68 -1.19 8.20 15.38
CA TYR A 68 -1.77 7.65 16.59
C TYR A 68 -0.67 7.30 17.60
N ALA A 69 -1.05 7.04 18.87
CA ALA A 69 -0.11 6.66 19.90
C ALA A 69 0.81 5.50 19.45
N GLY A 70 2.11 5.64 19.69
CA GLY A 70 3.12 4.69 19.21
C GLY A 70 3.69 5.00 17.83
N GLY A 71 3.08 5.92 17.06
CA GLY A 71 3.66 6.45 15.81
C GLY A 71 3.53 5.54 14.58
N GLN A 72 3.19 4.26 14.72
CA GLN A 72 3.18 3.28 13.63
C GLN A 72 2.02 3.45 12.64
N VAL A 73 0.87 3.96 13.10
CA VAL A 73 -0.36 4.15 12.34
C VAL A 73 -0.88 5.56 12.57
N ALA A 74 -1.56 6.13 11.58
CA ALA A 74 -2.23 7.43 11.72
C ALA A 74 -3.68 7.28 12.18
N ASN A 75 -4.22 8.34 12.80
CA ASN A 75 -5.61 8.40 13.23
C ASN A 75 -6.55 8.74 12.07
N GLY A 76 -6.58 7.89 11.04
CA GLY A 76 -7.39 8.07 9.84
C GLY A 76 -6.58 8.24 8.58
N GLY A 77 -7.22 8.64 7.49
CA GLY A 77 -6.60 8.83 6.17
C GLY A 77 -7.55 9.42 5.15
N GLN A 78 -7.12 9.42 3.90
CA GLN A 78 -7.89 9.92 2.77
C GLN A 78 -8.90 8.87 2.27
N LEU A 79 -10.15 9.29 2.09
CA LEU A 79 -11.25 8.48 1.56
C LEU A 79 -11.73 8.99 0.18
N GLY A 80 -10.81 9.24 -0.75
CA GLY A 80 -11.12 9.68 -2.10
C GLY A 80 -12.12 10.85 -2.12
N LEU A 81 -13.29 10.65 -2.74
CA LEU A 81 -14.37 11.63 -2.83
C LEU A 81 -14.76 12.26 -1.48
N LEU A 82 -14.74 11.50 -0.39
CA LEU A 82 -15.14 11.98 0.94
C LEU A 82 -14.06 12.78 1.68
N GLY A 83 -12.86 12.94 1.09
CA GLY A 83 -11.75 13.68 1.72
C GLY A 83 -11.12 12.95 2.91
N ASN A 84 -10.44 13.70 3.78
CA ASN A 84 -9.78 13.14 4.96
C ASN A 84 -10.78 12.86 6.09
N ARG A 85 -10.68 11.66 6.68
CA ARG A 85 -11.53 11.24 7.81
C ARG A 85 -10.69 10.61 8.92
N GLY A 86 -11.09 10.85 10.16
CA GLY A 86 -10.56 10.13 11.31
C GLY A 86 -11.06 8.68 11.36
N VAL A 87 -10.37 7.82 12.10
CA VAL A 87 -10.72 6.38 12.22
C VAL A 87 -12.18 6.19 12.64
N LEU A 88 -12.67 6.93 13.65
CA LEU A 88 -14.04 6.82 14.15
C LEU A 88 -15.10 7.46 13.23
N ASP A 89 -14.69 8.27 12.24
CA ASP A 89 -15.55 8.92 11.24
C ASP A 89 -15.47 8.25 9.86
N THR A 90 -14.82 7.10 9.79
CA THR A 90 -14.65 6.32 8.56
C THR A 90 -15.59 5.13 8.57
N PRO A 91 -16.56 5.02 7.64
CA PRO A 91 -17.50 3.90 7.56
C PRO A 91 -16.93 2.69 6.79
N PHE A 92 -15.62 2.46 6.93
CA PHE A 92 -14.84 1.39 6.28
C PHE A 92 -13.80 0.87 7.25
N ASN A 93 -13.32 -0.35 7.05
CA ASN A 93 -12.09 -0.82 7.67
C ASN A 93 -10.91 -0.20 6.91
N GLN A 94 -10.18 0.69 7.57
CA GLN A 94 -9.04 1.43 7.02
C GLN A 94 -7.87 1.37 7.99
N THR A 95 -6.64 1.24 7.45
CA THR A 95 -5.40 1.36 8.21
C THR A 95 -4.43 2.27 7.43
N THR A 96 -3.84 3.25 8.10
CA THR A 96 -2.87 4.17 7.50
C THR A 96 -1.52 4.02 8.18
N TYR A 97 -0.60 3.35 7.51
CA TYR A 97 0.76 3.12 8.01
C TYR A 97 1.62 4.35 7.80
N THR A 98 2.43 4.68 8.81
CA THR A 98 3.25 5.89 8.81
C THR A 98 4.65 5.63 8.26
N ARG A 99 5.36 6.68 7.92
CA ARG A 99 6.80 6.67 7.62
C ARG A 99 7.59 5.95 8.73
N ASP A 100 7.26 6.19 10.01
CA ASP A 100 8.00 5.60 11.13
C ASP A 100 7.90 4.07 11.10
N LEU A 101 6.75 3.49 10.73
CA LEU A 101 6.64 2.05 10.52
C LEU A 101 7.54 1.59 9.35
N VAL A 102 7.45 2.25 8.19
CA VAL A 102 8.24 1.91 6.99
C VAL A 102 9.73 1.88 7.32
N GLU A 103 10.24 2.92 7.99
CA GLU A 103 11.66 3.01 8.36
C GLU A 103 12.07 2.02 9.46
N ASN A 104 11.22 1.83 10.49
CA ASN A 104 11.56 0.98 11.63
C ASN A 104 11.51 -0.51 11.28
N THR A 105 10.65 -0.91 10.37
CA THR A 105 10.62 -2.29 9.83
C THR A 105 11.65 -2.49 8.71
N GLN A 106 12.34 -1.43 8.27
CA GLN A 106 13.25 -1.44 7.13
C GLN A 106 12.59 -1.99 5.86
N ALA A 107 11.30 -1.63 5.67
CA ALA A 107 10.50 -2.08 4.53
C ALA A 107 11.15 -1.61 3.21
N ARG A 108 11.35 -2.55 2.28
CA ARG A 108 11.96 -2.30 0.97
C ARG A 108 10.92 -2.25 -0.14
N THR A 109 9.78 -2.84 0.10
CA THR A 109 8.67 -2.97 -0.84
C THR A 109 7.34 -2.64 -0.17
N LEU A 110 6.33 -2.28 -0.94
CA LEU A 110 4.98 -2.07 -0.43
C LEU A 110 4.46 -3.34 0.29
N SER A 111 4.76 -4.51 -0.24
CA SER A 111 4.38 -5.80 0.37
C SER A 111 4.96 -5.97 1.79
N ASP A 112 6.17 -5.46 2.07
CA ASP A 112 6.76 -5.52 3.41
C ASP A 112 5.95 -4.70 4.44
N VAL A 113 5.39 -3.56 4.02
CA VAL A 113 4.48 -2.74 4.84
C VAL A 113 3.16 -3.47 5.06
N LEU A 114 2.59 -4.00 3.98
CA LEU A 114 1.27 -4.65 3.97
C LEU A 114 1.24 -5.95 4.78
N LEU A 115 2.37 -6.64 4.98
CA LEU A 115 2.48 -7.80 5.86
C LEU A 115 2.10 -7.51 7.33
N ASN A 116 1.94 -6.25 7.73
CA ASN A 116 1.43 -5.88 9.05
C ASN A 116 -0.11 -5.85 9.13
N ASP A 117 -0.81 -6.01 8.00
CA ASP A 117 -2.26 -6.05 7.93
C ASP A 117 -2.76 -7.50 7.78
N PRO A 118 -3.58 -8.02 8.71
CA PRO A 118 -4.06 -9.41 8.65
C PRO A 118 -5.06 -9.66 7.51
N SER A 119 -5.59 -8.62 6.86
CA SER A 119 -6.55 -8.74 5.75
C SER A 119 -5.90 -8.57 4.40
N VAL A 120 -4.57 -8.34 4.38
CA VAL A 120 -3.80 -8.13 3.17
C VAL A 120 -2.71 -9.19 3.05
N ALA A 121 -2.70 -9.88 1.92
CA ALA A 121 -1.66 -10.81 1.53
C ALA A 121 -0.84 -10.24 0.37
N SER A 122 0.27 -10.87 0.04
CA SER A 122 0.95 -10.69 -1.24
C SER A 122 0.83 -11.96 -2.05
N ALA A 123 0.34 -11.87 -3.29
CA ALA A 123 0.31 -13.00 -4.21
C ALA A 123 1.71 -13.36 -4.73
N LEU A 124 2.70 -12.50 -4.51
CA LEU A 124 4.06 -12.65 -5.02
C LEU A 124 5.07 -12.44 -3.88
N PRO A 125 6.13 -13.26 -3.80
CA PRO A 125 7.22 -13.00 -2.88
C PRO A 125 8.04 -11.79 -3.37
N ARG A 126 8.64 -11.08 -2.43
CA ARG A 126 9.45 -9.86 -2.63
C ARG A 126 10.53 -9.98 -3.71
N ASN A 127 11.10 -11.16 -3.88
CA ASN A 127 12.28 -11.41 -4.73
C ASN A 127 11.99 -11.62 -6.22
N ILE A 128 10.76 -11.41 -6.69
CA ILE A 128 10.44 -11.52 -8.12
C ILE A 128 10.44 -10.19 -8.87
N GLY A 129 10.68 -9.10 -8.20
CA GLY A 129 10.70 -7.80 -8.84
C GLY A 129 9.32 -7.27 -9.28
N ARG A 130 8.25 -7.79 -8.70
CA ARG A 130 6.86 -7.35 -8.88
C ARG A 130 6.12 -7.47 -7.56
N GLU A 131 5.11 -6.65 -7.39
CA GLU A 131 4.22 -6.71 -6.25
C GLU A 131 2.79 -6.94 -6.71
N GLN A 132 2.04 -7.72 -5.96
CA GLN A 132 0.61 -7.93 -6.19
C GLN A 132 -0.09 -8.13 -4.85
N PRO A 133 -0.55 -7.05 -4.21
CA PRO A 133 -1.36 -7.14 -3.00
C PRO A 133 -2.67 -7.88 -3.27
N VAL A 134 -3.13 -8.60 -2.27
CA VAL A 134 -4.44 -9.27 -2.25
C VAL A 134 -5.16 -8.79 -1.00
N ILE A 135 -6.32 -8.15 -1.17
CA ILE A 135 -7.12 -7.62 -0.07
C ILE A 135 -8.43 -8.41 -0.03
N ARG A 136 -8.76 -9.00 1.14
CA ARG A 136 -9.98 -9.83 1.32
C ARG A 136 -10.14 -10.94 0.25
N GLY A 137 -9.00 -11.49 -0.21
CA GLY A 137 -8.97 -12.52 -1.25
C GLY A 137 -9.06 -12.01 -2.68
N PHE A 138 -9.19 -10.72 -2.92
CA PHE A 138 -9.21 -10.13 -4.26
C PHE A 138 -7.87 -9.49 -4.59
N LEU A 139 -7.40 -9.79 -5.80
CA LEU A 139 -6.15 -9.23 -6.32
C LEU A 139 -6.29 -7.71 -6.52
N LEU A 140 -5.29 -6.97 -6.07
CA LEU A 140 -5.13 -5.56 -6.38
C LEU A 140 -4.06 -5.40 -7.46
N GLY A 141 -4.45 -4.90 -8.62
CA GLY A 141 -3.50 -4.53 -9.66
C GLY A 141 -2.72 -3.26 -9.26
N ASN A 142 -1.52 -3.09 -9.79
CA ASN A 142 -0.66 -2.00 -9.34
C ASN A 142 -1.11 -0.62 -9.84
N SER A 143 -1.80 -0.55 -10.99
CA SER A 143 -2.44 0.70 -11.44
C SER A 143 -3.59 1.13 -10.52
N SER A 144 -4.01 0.25 -9.61
CA SER A 144 -4.99 0.50 -8.56
C SER A 144 -4.36 0.94 -7.23
N VAL A 145 -3.04 1.18 -7.23
CA VAL A 145 -2.34 1.88 -6.15
C VAL A 145 -2.34 3.37 -6.47
N GLY A 146 -2.91 4.18 -5.58
CA GLY A 146 -3.00 5.62 -5.73
C GLY A 146 -1.68 6.33 -5.37
N PHE A 147 -1.47 7.45 -6.01
CA PHE A 147 -0.39 8.40 -5.74
C PHE A 147 -1.02 9.74 -5.31
N ASN A 148 -0.95 10.07 -4.02
CA ASN A 148 -1.65 11.23 -3.43
C ASN A 148 -3.14 11.30 -3.81
N GLY A 149 -3.83 10.15 -3.89
CA GLY A 149 -5.24 10.03 -4.23
C GLY A 149 -5.56 9.94 -5.72
N TYR A 150 -4.57 9.94 -6.61
CA TYR A 150 -4.72 9.75 -8.06
C TYR A 150 -4.29 8.34 -8.44
N PHE A 151 -5.17 7.60 -9.11
CA PHE A 151 -4.92 6.22 -9.50
C PHE A 151 -4.37 6.13 -10.92
N GLY A 152 -3.64 5.04 -11.23
CA GLY A 152 -3.04 4.83 -12.54
C GLY A 152 -1.67 5.50 -12.74
N LEU A 153 -1.13 6.18 -11.74
CA LEU A 153 0.19 6.83 -11.76
C LEU A 153 1.31 5.97 -11.15
N ILE A 154 1.01 4.74 -10.78
CA ILE A 154 1.99 3.75 -10.31
C ILE A 154 1.83 2.50 -11.16
N GLY A 155 2.95 1.93 -11.59
CA GLY A 155 2.96 0.83 -12.53
C GLY A 155 3.15 -0.53 -11.91
N ASN A 156 2.99 -1.55 -12.76
CA ASN A 156 2.98 -2.96 -12.39
C ASN A 156 4.32 -3.57 -11.97
N ASN A 157 5.45 -2.89 -12.17
CA ASN A 157 6.75 -3.51 -11.99
C ASN A 157 7.69 -2.59 -11.21
N ASN A 158 8.19 -3.06 -10.09
CA ASN A 158 9.28 -2.51 -9.28
C ASN A 158 9.34 -0.98 -9.20
N PHE A 159 8.19 -0.33 -9.09
CA PHE A 159 8.14 1.10 -8.81
C PHE A 159 8.36 1.30 -7.31
N ASN A 160 9.63 1.16 -6.89
CA ASN A 160 9.99 1.33 -5.49
C ASN A 160 10.10 2.82 -5.15
N VAL A 161 9.08 3.35 -4.51
CA VAL A 161 9.03 4.76 -4.07
C VAL A 161 8.90 4.89 -2.56
N LEU A 162 8.96 3.78 -1.80
CA LEU A 162 8.72 3.79 -0.35
C LEU A 162 9.60 4.77 0.42
N ASP A 163 10.84 4.99 -0.04
CA ASP A 163 11.74 5.97 0.56
C ASP A 163 11.20 7.40 0.51
N ALA A 164 10.32 7.71 -0.45
CA ALA A 164 9.67 9.00 -0.61
C ALA A 164 8.24 9.06 -0.03
N VAL A 165 7.74 7.96 0.57
CA VAL A 165 6.37 7.86 1.09
C VAL A 165 6.30 8.27 2.56
N GLU A 166 5.32 9.13 2.88
CA GLU A 166 4.98 9.54 4.26
C GLU A 166 3.89 8.66 4.86
N ARG A 167 2.92 8.17 4.03
CA ARG A 167 1.81 7.30 4.46
C ARG A 167 1.52 6.24 3.41
N VAL A 168 1.21 5.04 3.89
CA VAL A 168 0.58 3.97 3.09
C VAL A 168 -0.82 3.77 3.64
N GLU A 169 -1.82 4.24 2.91
CA GLU A 169 -3.22 4.17 3.31
C GLU A 169 -3.88 2.97 2.65
N VAL A 170 -4.49 2.10 3.44
CA VAL A 170 -5.17 0.88 2.98
C VAL A 170 -6.65 0.98 3.31
N ILE A 171 -7.50 1.02 2.31
CA ILE A 171 -8.96 0.92 2.43
C ILE A 171 -9.36 -0.49 2.00
N LYS A 172 -10.09 -1.20 2.85
CA LYS A 172 -10.52 -2.57 2.59
C LYS A 172 -11.95 -2.63 2.06
N GLY A 173 -12.16 -3.48 1.06
CA GLY A 173 -13.44 -3.66 0.40
C GLY A 173 -13.69 -2.73 -0.77
N LEU A 174 -14.89 -2.83 -1.34
CA LEU A 174 -15.30 -2.05 -2.51
C LEU A 174 -15.20 -0.55 -2.25
N ASN A 175 -14.68 0.18 -3.20
CA ASN A 175 -14.44 1.63 -3.09
C ASN A 175 -14.92 2.42 -4.33
N GLY A 176 -15.82 1.84 -5.12
CA GLY A 176 -16.29 2.41 -6.37
C GLY A 176 -16.87 3.84 -6.25
N LEU A 177 -17.56 4.18 -5.16
CA LEU A 177 -17.99 5.55 -4.89
C LEU A 177 -16.80 6.48 -4.63
N LEU A 178 -15.82 6.03 -3.84
CA LEU A 178 -14.71 6.86 -3.36
C LEU A 178 -13.76 7.26 -4.47
N ASN A 179 -13.32 6.27 -5.27
CA ASN A 179 -12.22 6.40 -6.21
C ASN A 179 -12.62 6.14 -7.68
N GLY A 180 -13.87 5.69 -7.91
CA GLY A 180 -14.29 5.18 -9.21
C GLY A 180 -13.86 3.74 -9.46
N GLN A 181 -14.03 3.26 -10.69
CA GLN A 181 -13.54 1.95 -11.09
C GLN A 181 -12.01 1.94 -11.08
N SER A 182 -11.47 0.88 -10.53
CA SER A 182 -10.03 0.66 -10.52
C SER A 182 -9.48 0.42 -11.94
N PRO A 183 -8.35 1.01 -12.33
CA PRO A 183 -7.75 0.77 -13.64
C PRO A 183 -7.44 -0.69 -13.97
N ASP A 184 -7.24 -1.53 -12.96
CA ASP A 184 -6.97 -2.97 -13.09
C ASP A 184 -8.16 -3.83 -12.60
N ASP A 185 -9.38 -3.29 -12.61
CA ASP A 185 -10.62 -3.98 -12.19
C ASP A 185 -10.61 -4.55 -10.76
N SER A 186 -9.81 -3.95 -9.86
CA SER A 186 -9.68 -4.42 -8.48
C SER A 186 -10.92 -4.07 -7.66
N ILE A 187 -11.42 -5.04 -6.90
CA ILE A 187 -12.62 -4.89 -6.05
C ILE A 187 -12.36 -5.16 -4.56
N GLY A 188 -11.16 -5.65 -4.20
CA GLY A 188 -10.82 -5.99 -2.80
C GLY A 188 -10.56 -4.79 -1.91
N GLY A 189 -10.21 -3.65 -2.49
CA GLY A 189 -9.82 -2.45 -1.76
C GLY A 189 -9.05 -1.46 -2.61
N ALA A 190 -8.42 -0.49 -1.93
CA ALA A 190 -7.50 0.47 -2.53
C ALA A 190 -6.32 0.72 -1.60
N ILE A 191 -5.17 1.03 -2.18
CA ILE A 191 -3.99 1.49 -1.48
C ILE A 191 -3.64 2.86 -2.02
N ASN A 192 -3.31 3.83 -1.15
CA ASN A 192 -2.87 5.16 -1.55
C ASN A 192 -1.51 5.46 -0.90
N LEU A 193 -0.54 5.85 -1.72
CA LEU A 193 0.78 6.30 -1.29
C LEU A 193 0.78 7.81 -1.20
N VAL A 194 0.92 8.34 0.02
CA VAL A 194 1.02 9.78 0.26
C VAL A 194 2.48 10.16 0.36
N MET A 195 2.92 11.09 -0.48
CA MET A 195 4.32 11.46 -0.59
C MET A 195 4.76 12.40 0.52
N LYS A 196 6.04 12.28 0.90
CA LYS A 196 6.70 13.16 1.87
C LYS A 196 6.67 14.61 1.39
N ARG A 197 6.39 15.55 2.31
CA ARG A 197 6.46 17.01 2.09
C ARG A 197 7.51 17.64 3.00
N ALA A 198 8.01 18.81 2.61
CA ALA A 198 8.89 19.61 3.46
C ALA A 198 8.19 19.96 4.77
N ARG A 199 8.90 19.81 5.88
CA ARG A 199 8.43 20.14 7.23
C ARG A 199 8.81 21.57 7.60
N ASN A 200 8.20 22.11 8.66
CA ASN A 200 8.57 23.44 9.15
C ASN A 200 10.03 23.51 9.61
N GLU A 201 10.52 22.38 10.15
CA GLU A 201 11.94 22.20 10.49
C GLU A 201 12.67 21.59 9.30
N PRO A 202 13.87 22.07 8.96
CA PRO A 202 14.69 21.48 7.91
C PRO A 202 14.98 20.00 8.21
N ILE A 203 14.95 19.18 7.18
CA ILE A 203 15.30 17.76 7.23
C ILE A 203 16.57 17.57 6.43
N ALA A 204 17.53 16.85 7.00
CA ALA A 204 18.70 16.33 6.31
C ALA A 204 19.05 14.99 6.95
N GLU A 205 18.69 13.90 6.28
CA GLU A 205 18.88 12.52 6.76
C GLU A 205 19.63 11.71 5.70
N LEU A 206 20.61 10.93 6.15
CA LEU A 206 21.32 9.94 5.34
C LEU A 206 21.16 8.58 5.99
N THR A 207 20.60 7.62 5.25
CA THR A 207 20.47 6.23 5.70
C THR A 207 21.35 5.33 4.85
N THR A 208 22.20 4.55 5.50
CA THR A 208 22.91 3.45 4.87
C THR A 208 22.22 2.14 5.25
N SER A 209 22.13 1.19 4.32
CA SER A 209 21.45 -0.08 4.53
C SER A 209 22.23 -1.25 3.96
N PHE A 210 22.01 -2.41 4.56
CA PHE A 210 22.56 -3.68 4.14
C PHE A 210 21.48 -4.76 4.26
N ALA A 211 21.39 -5.62 3.25
CA ALA A 211 20.60 -6.83 3.29
C ALA A 211 21.43 -8.05 2.93
N SER A 212 20.95 -9.23 3.35
CA SER A 212 21.62 -10.53 3.18
C SER A 212 22.37 -10.69 1.85
N ARG A 213 23.51 -11.36 1.93
CA ARG A 213 24.39 -11.70 0.78
C ARG A 213 25.02 -10.52 0.05
N GLY A 214 24.93 -9.31 0.61
CA GLY A 214 25.73 -8.17 0.13
C GLY A 214 24.95 -7.18 -0.73
N GLN A 215 23.63 -7.03 -0.58
CA GLN A 215 22.94 -5.89 -1.11
C GLN A 215 23.16 -4.68 -0.20
N GLY A 216 23.92 -3.70 -0.69
CA GLY A 216 24.15 -2.42 -0.03
C GLY A 216 23.19 -1.34 -0.54
N GLY A 217 22.91 -0.32 0.27
CA GLY A 217 22.07 0.79 -0.14
C GLY A 217 22.34 2.08 0.60
N VAL A 218 21.95 3.19 -0.02
CA VAL A 218 21.99 4.53 0.54
C VAL A 218 20.70 5.26 0.21
N HIS A 219 20.18 6.05 1.15
CA HIS A 219 19.02 6.93 0.97
C HIS A 219 19.31 8.29 1.57
N LEU A 220 19.10 9.34 0.78
CA LEU A 220 19.20 10.74 1.16
C LEU A 220 17.79 11.35 1.19
N ASP A 221 17.42 12.00 2.31
CA ASP A 221 16.17 12.71 2.49
C ASP A 221 16.47 14.13 2.97
N VAL A 222 16.24 15.11 2.11
CA VAL A 222 16.49 16.51 2.40
C VAL A 222 15.28 17.35 2.05
N GLY A 223 14.95 18.31 2.92
CA GLY A 223 13.80 19.17 2.70
C GLY A 223 13.79 20.39 3.59
N GLN A 224 13.24 21.47 3.04
CA GLN A 224 13.14 22.76 3.75
C GLN A 224 11.96 23.56 3.24
N ARG A 225 11.45 24.45 4.10
CA ARG A 225 10.43 25.43 3.74
C ARG A 225 11.01 26.84 3.74
N TYR A 226 10.49 27.65 2.84
CA TYR A 226 10.88 29.05 2.60
C TYR A 226 9.64 29.95 2.65
N GLY A 227 9.86 31.26 2.67
CA GLY A 227 8.84 32.30 2.79
C GLY A 227 8.65 32.74 4.23
N GLU A 228 7.99 33.88 4.43
CA GLU A 228 7.77 34.51 5.73
C GLU A 228 6.96 33.58 6.66
N HIS A 229 5.97 32.87 6.09
CA HIS A 229 5.11 31.92 6.81
C HIS A 229 5.45 30.45 6.47
N LYS A 230 6.64 30.20 5.88
CA LYS A 230 7.07 28.86 5.44
C LYS A 230 6.10 28.23 4.43
N GLU A 231 5.53 29.03 3.57
CA GLU A 231 4.53 28.63 2.58
C GLU A 231 5.07 27.77 1.45
N TYR A 232 6.34 27.96 1.04
CA TYR A 232 6.97 27.21 -0.04
C TYR A 232 7.78 26.03 0.50
N GLY A 233 7.46 24.82 0.10
CA GLY A 233 8.16 23.61 0.49
C GLY A 233 8.90 22.98 -0.68
N ILE A 234 10.11 22.49 -0.44
CA ILE A 234 10.87 21.61 -1.33
C ILE A 234 11.40 20.43 -0.54
N ARG A 235 11.22 19.22 -1.04
CA ARG A 235 11.78 17.99 -0.48
C ARG A 235 12.27 17.08 -1.57
N TYR A 236 13.45 16.54 -1.39
CA TYR A 236 14.06 15.55 -2.27
C TYR A 236 14.35 14.27 -1.50
N ASN A 237 14.03 13.14 -2.09
CA ASN A 237 14.41 11.81 -1.65
C ASN A 237 15.13 11.11 -2.80
N GLY A 238 16.34 10.61 -2.53
CA GLY A 238 17.12 9.85 -3.50
C GLY A 238 17.62 8.57 -2.87
N SER A 239 17.42 7.42 -3.50
CA SER A 239 17.90 6.15 -3.00
C SER A 239 18.58 5.31 -4.09
N TYR A 240 19.59 4.56 -3.67
CA TYR A 240 20.29 3.60 -4.51
C TYR A 240 20.54 2.33 -3.72
N ARG A 241 20.23 1.19 -4.31
CA ARG A 241 20.49 -0.15 -3.75
C ARG A 241 21.06 -1.05 -4.83
N ASP A 242 22.11 -1.81 -4.53
CA ASP A 242 22.70 -2.76 -5.48
C ASP A 242 23.30 -3.96 -4.74
N GLY A 243 23.20 -5.14 -5.34
CA GLY A 243 23.85 -6.34 -4.85
C GLY A 243 23.03 -7.62 -4.96
N LYS A 244 23.57 -8.69 -4.38
CA LYS A 244 22.93 -10.01 -4.34
C LYS A 244 21.78 -10.02 -3.34
N THR A 245 20.67 -10.64 -3.72
CA THR A 245 19.53 -10.86 -2.82
C THR A 245 19.76 -12.10 -1.93
N GLU A 246 18.78 -12.43 -1.12
CA GLU A 246 18.76 -13.62 -0.28
C GLU A 246 18.62 -14.95 -1.04
N VAL A 247 18.28 -14.92 -2.34
CA VAL A 247 18.10 -16.09 -3.21
C VAL A 247 19.38 -16.35 -4.00
N ASP A 248 19.69 -17.62 -4.27
CA ASP A 248 20.87 -18.01 -5.05
C ASP A 248 20.79 -17.46 -6.48
N ASN A 249 21.94 -17.03 -7.01
CA ASN A 249 22.07 -16.51 -8.38
C ASN A 249 21.19 -15.32 -8.71
N GLN A 250 20.70 -14.58 -7.71
CA GLN A 250 19.87 -13.42 -7.88
C GLN A 250 20.57 -12.14 -7.46
N SER A 251 20.43 -11.09 -8.27
CA SER A 251 20.85 -9.72 -7.92
C SER A 251 19.78 -8.72 -8.32
N LEU A 252 19.77 -7.60 -7.60
CA LEU A 252 18.84 -6.49 -7.86
C LEU A 252 19.57 -5.16 -7.66
N ARG A 253 19.41 -4.26 -8.64
CA ARG A 253 19.76 -2.85 -8.55
C ARG A 253 18.49 -2.04 -8.66
N ASP A 254 18.36 -1.05 -7.79
CA ASP A 254 17.25 -0.09 -7.76
C ASP A 254 17.79 1.30 -7.46
N GLU A 255 17.36 2.28 -8.27
CA GLU A 255 17.68 3.70 -8.11
C GLU A 255 16.40 4.50 -8.22
N SER A 256 16.10 5.35 -7.23
CA SER A 256 14.89 6.15 -7.16
C SER A 256 15.18 7.59 -6.79
N HIS A 257 14.50 8.53 -7.46
CA HIS A 257 14.54 9.96 -7.18
C HIS A 257 13.12 10.51 -7.09
N ALA A 258 12.84 11.25 -6.05
CA ALA A 258 11.55 11.91 -5.83
C ALA A 258 11.77 13.37 -5.45
N LEU A 259 11.16 14.28 -6.20
CA LEU A 259 11.13 15.71 -5.89
C LEU A 259 9.68 16.10 -5.59
N ALA A 260 9.45 16.66 -4.41
CA ALA A 260 8.17 17.18 -3.98
C ALA A 260 8.27 18.69 -3.75
N LEU A 261 7.42 19.44 -4.43
CA LEU A 261 7.25 20.87 -4.29
C LEU A 261 5.86 21.16 -3.75
N ASP A 262 5.72 22.13 -2.87
CA ASP A 262 4.40 22.54 -2.40
C ASP A 262 4.36 24.01 -2.02
N TYR A 263 3.19 24.60 -2.25
CA TYR A 263 2.78 25.89 -1.73
C TYR A 263 1.56 25.72 -0.83
N ARG A 264 1.59 26.32 0.34
CA ARG A 264 0.49 26.32 1.31
C ARG A 264 0.22 27.74 1.79
N GLY A 265 -0.79 28.34 1.21
CA GLY A 265 -1.35 29.62 1.67
C GLY A 265 -2.60 29.39 2.51
N GLU A 266 -3.20 30.47 2.98
CA GLU A 266 -4.43 30.41 3.79
C GLU A 266 -5.61 29.77 3.04
N ARG A 267 -5.79 30.12 1.75
CA ARG A 267 -6.89 29.66 0.92
C ARG A 267 -6.47 28.81 -0.29
N VAL A 268 -5.19 28.85 -0.64
CA VAL A 268 -4.66 28.15 -1.82
C VAL A 268 -3.59 27.17 -1.40
N ARG A 269 -3.70 25.95 -1.87
CA ARG A 269 -2.73 24.87 -1.68
C ARG A 269 -2.40 24.26 -3.03
N VAL A 270 -1.13 24.11 -3.29
CA VAL A 270 -0.64 23.53 -4.56
C VAL A 270 0.48 22.54 -4.24
N SER A 271 0.53 21.45 -4.95
CA SER A 271 1.67 20.53 -4.90
C SER A 271 2.03 20.00 -6.28
N ALA A 272 3.33 19.73 -6.46
CA ALA A 272 3.87 19.06 -7.61
C ALA A 272 4.87 18.00 -7.18
N ASP A 273 4.74 16.80 -7.74
CA ASP A 273 5.60 15.66 -7.48
C ASP A 273 6.19 15.16 -8.78
N ILE A 274 7.47 14.84 -8.77
CA ILE A 274 8.17 14.18 -9.88
C ILE A 274 8.90 12.97 -9.31
N LEU A 275 8.67 11.80 -9.90
CA LEU A 275 9.28 10.54 -9.53
C LEU A 275 10.02 9.96 -10.73
N TYR A 276 11.24 9.50 -10.51
CA TYR A 276 12.00 8.69 -11.45
C TYR A 276 12.53 7.46 -10.73
N ASN A 277 12.41 6.30 -11.37
CA ASN A 277 12.97 5.05 -10.84
C ASN A 277 13.55 4.24 -12.00
N GLN A 278 14.76 3.75 -11.82
CA GLN A 278 15.40 2.78 -12.70
C GLN A 278 15.75 1.54 -11.92
N PHE A 279 15.47 0.37 -12.48
CA PHE A 279 15.76 -0.89 -11.84
C PHE A 279 16.26 -1.94 -12.83
N SER A 280 17.09 -2.84 -12.34
CA SER A 280 17.52 -4.02 -13.07
C SER A 280 17.79 -5.17 -12.12
N GLY A 281 17.48 -6.39 -12.55
CA GLY A 281 17.73 -7.57 -11.76
C GLY A 281 18.01 -8.79 -12.63
N SER A 282 18.84 -9.70 -12.15
CA SER A 282 19.11 -10.99 -12.77
C SER A 282 18.67 -12.12 -11.85
N GLY A 283 18.36 -13.27 -12.42
CA GLY A 283 17.93 -14.43 -11.66
C GLY A 283 16.59 -14.21 -10.94
N LEU A 284 15.68 -13.38 -11.50
CA LEU A 284 14.40 -13.13 -10.85
C LEU A 284 13.51 -14.36 -10.92
N SER A 285 12.96 -14.75 -9.77
CA SER A 285 12.04 -15.88 -9.66
C SER A 285 10.79 -15.62 -10.47
N ALA A 286 10.38 -16.62 -11.24
CA ALA A 286 9.10 -16.58 -11.90
C ALA A 286 8.08 -17.44 -11.14
N ARG A 287 6.84 -17.33 -11.55
CA ARG A 287 5.77 -18.18 -11.08
C ARG A 287 6.00 -19.63 -11.53
N ASN A 288 5.74 -20.56 -10.62
CA ASN A 288 5.78 -21.98 -10.94
C ASN A 288 4.36 -22.49 -11.19
N THR A 289 4.15 -23.27 -12.23
CA THR A 289 2.85 -23.91 -12.51
C THR A 289 2.93 -25.39 -12.14
N LEU A 290 1.92 -25.91 -11.48
CA LEU A 290 1.79 -27.35 -11.21
C LEU A 290 1.17 -28.05 -12.43
N ALA A 291 1.82 -29.09 -12.95
CA ALA A 291 1.24 -29.90 -14.02
C ALA A 291 -0.04 -30.60 -13.53
N ASN A 292 -1.04 -30.75 -14.39
CA ASN A 292 -2.31 -31.44 -14.08
C ASN A 292 -2.13 -32.89 -13.63
N THR A 293 -1.04 -33.52 -14.05
CA THR A 293 -0.70 -34.90 -13.77
C THR A 293 -0.12 -35.14 -12.39
N LEU A 294 0.22 -34.07 -11.67
CA LEU A 294 0.77 -34.21 -10.31
C LEU A 294 -0.28 -34.80 -9.35
N PRO A 295 0.12 -35.71 -8.45
CA PRO A 295 -0.78 -36.26 -7.42
C PRO A 295 -1.07 -35.25 -6.30
N GLY A 296 -0.24 -34.22 -6.14
CA GLY A 296 -0.33 -33.18 -5.13
C GLY A 296 0.77 -32.15 -5.29
N VAL A 297 0.85 -31.20 -4.37
CA VAL A 297 1.90 -30.20 -4.36
C VAL A 297 3.19 -30.82 -3.83
N PRO A 298 4.33 -30.70 -4.54
CA PRO A 298 5.61 -31.20 -4.04
C PRO A 298 6.06 -30.38 -2.80
N ALA A 299 6.86 -31.00 -1.92
CA ALA A 299 7.43 -30.30 -0.77
C ALA A 299 8.22 -29.05 -1.22
N PRO A 300 8.21 -27.96 -0.45
CA PRO A 300 9.02 -26.79 -0.82
C PRO A 300 10.52 -27.16 -0.74
N PRO A 301 11.35 -26.75 -1.73
CA PRO A 301 12.79 -26.90 -1.69
C PRO A 301 13.43 -25.95 -0.67
N SER A 302 14.77 -25.97 -0.58
CA SER A 302 15.48 -24.94 0.20
C SER A 302 15.02 -23.55 -0.22
N PRO A 303 14.68 -22.65 0.72
CA PRO A 303 14.12 -21.33 0.39
C PRO A 303 15.12 -20.43 -0.37
N THR A 304 16.40 -20.80 -0.43
CA THR A 304 17.41 -20.08 -1.23
C THR A 304 17.55 -20.60 -2.66
N ASN A 305 16.94 -21.76 -3.00
CA ASN A 305 17.11 -22.38 -4.31
C ASN A 305 16.52 -21.50 -5.43
N PHE A 306 17.25 -21.46 -6.54
CA PHE A 306 16.84 -20.82 -7.76
C PHE A 306 17.04 -21.77 -8.96
N TRP A 307 15.97 -22.19 -9.59
CA TRP A 307 15.98 -23.20 -10.69
C TRP A 307 15.64 -22.64 -12.07
N ASN A 308 15.40 -21.34 -12.16
CA ASN A 308 15.28 -20.66 -13.45
C ASN A 308 16.66 -20.39 -14.04
N PRO A 309 16.78 -20.18 -15.36
CA PRO A 309 18.04 -19.72 -15.94
C PRO A 309 18.55 -18.43 -15.28
N SER A 310 19.81 -18.41 -14.85
CA SER A 310 20.41 -17.27 -14.17
C SER A 310 20.50 -16.00 -15.01
N TRP A 311 20.39 -16.12 -16.35
CA TRP A 311 20.34 -15.01 -17.29
C TRP A 311 18.96 -14.43 -17.50
N THR A 312 17.89 -15.00 -16.90
CA THR A 312 16.58 -14.35 -16.82
C THR A 312 16.66 -13.13 -15.90
N GLY A 313 15.79 -12.16 -16.14
CA GLY A 313 15.83 -10.95 -15.34
C GLY A 313 14.87 -9.88 -15.86
N ILE A 314 14.99 -8.70 -15.32
CA ILE A 314 14.19 -7.54 -15.70
C ILE A 314 15.08 -6.30 -15.75
N LYS A 315 14.80 -5.43 -16.70
CA LYS A 315 15.32 -4.06 -16.73
C LYS A 315 14.14 -3.15 -17.04
N GLY A 316 14.08 -2.03 -16.35
CA GLY A 316 13.03 -1.06 -16.59
C GLY A 316 13.30 0.29 -15.98
N GLU A 317 12.52 1.25 -16.42
CA GLU A 317 12.49 2.62 -15.92
C GLU A 317 11.05 3.10 -15.82
N ASN A 318 10.83 3.98 -14.87
CA ASN A 318 9.52 4.59 -14.59
C ASN A 318 9.72 6.09 -14.41
N THR A 319 8.82 6.89 -14.97
CA THR A 319 8.71 8.31 -14.71
C THR A 319 7.26 8.64 -14.39
N ALA A 320 7.03 9.37 -13.31
CA ALA A 320 5.70 9.86 -12.97
C ALA A 320 5.78 11.33 -12.57
N ALA A 321 4.74 12.09 -12.89
CA ALA A 321 4.55 13.42 -12.36
C ALA A 321 3.08 13.64 -12.01
N LEU A 322 2.85 14.42 -10.95
CA LEU A 322 1.52 14.78 -10.48
C LEU A 322 1.50 16.24 -10.05
N PHE A 323 0.50 16.97 -10.51
CA PHE A 323 0.18 18.32 -10.06
C PHE A 323 -1.19 18.33 -9.41
N GLN A 324 -1.33 19.03 -8.26
CA GLN A 324 -2.59 19.16 -7.53
C GLN A 324 -2.76 20.59 -7.02
N ALA A 325 -3.98 21.08 -7.03
CA ALA A 325 -4.33 22.38 -6.45
C ALA A 325 -5.68 22.32 -5.74
N GLU A 326 -5.79 23.09 -4.66
CA GLU A 326 -7.04 23.31 -3.92
C GLU A 326 -7.18 24.80 -3.61
N VAL A 327 -8.40 25.30 -3.70
CA VAL A 327 -8.76 26.69 -3.38
C VAL A 327 -10.02 26.70 -2.51
N ASP A 328 -9.91 27.26 -1.31
CA ASP A 328 -11.06 27.59 -0.47
C ASP A 328 -11.71 28.88 -1.00
N VAL A 329 -12.72 28.73 -1.86
CA VAL A 329 -13.46 29.84 -2.48
C VAL A 329 -14.20 30.62 -1.43
N THR A 330 -14.79 29.89 -0.47
CA THR A 330 -15.45 30.40 0.72
C THR A 330 -15.10 29.50 1.91
N ASP A 331 -15.54 29.89 3.11
CA ASP A 331 -15.34 29.05 4.30
C ASP A 331 -16.13 27.73 4.28
N TRP A 332 -17.09 27.60 3.36
CA TRP A 332 -17.92 26.40 3.18
C TRP A 332 -17.67 25.65 1.86
N LEU A 333 -16.91 26.23 0.89
CA LEU A 333 -16.69 25.66 -0.43
C LEU A 333 -15.20 25.60 -0.78
N THR A 334 -14.70 24.42 -1.01
CA THR A 334 -13.37 24.15 -1.57
C THR A 334 -13.51 23.55 -2.96
N ILE A 335 -12.82 24.12 -3.96
CA ILE A 335 -12.66 23.54 -5.31
C ILE A 335 -11.25 22.97 -5.41
N TYR A 336 -11.14 21.81 -6.05
CA TYR A 336 -9.85 21.15 -6.25
C TYR A 336 -9.73 20.52 -7.62
N GLY A 337 -8.49 20.33 -8.05
CA GLY A 337 -8.20 19.60 -9.27
C GLY A 337 -6.71 19.29 -9.41
N GLY A 338 -6.41 18.45 -10.35
CA GLY A 338 -5.05 18.07 -10.66
C GLY A 338 -5.00 16.99 -11.73
N GLY A 339 -3.78 16.64 -12.13
CA GLY A 339 -3.55 15.59 -13.10
C GLY A 339 -2.08 15.24 -13.19
N GLY A 340 -1.81 14.10 -13.79
CA GLY A 340 -0.47 13.58 -13.92
C GLY A 340 -0.34 12.53 -15.00
N PHE A 341 0.89 12.09 -15.18
CA PHE A 341 1.23 11.03 -16.12
C PHE A 341 2.16 10.01 -15.46
N PHE A 342 2.18 8.81 -16.04
CA PHE A 342 3.10 7.74 -15.71
C PHE A 342 3.56 7.04 -16.98
N ASP A 343 4.87 7.06 -17.21
CA ASP A 343 5.54 6.36 -18.29
C ASP A 343 6.40 5.23 -17.72
N ASN A 344 6.25 4.05 -18.29
CA ASN A 344 7.00 2.85 -17.90
C ASN A 344 7.53 2.14 -19.14
N ALA A 345 8.81 1.85 -19.17
CA ALA A 345 9.44 1.00 -20.18
C ALA A 345 10.13 -0.18 -19.51
N ILE A 346 9.71 -1.40 -19.86
CA ILE A 346 10.28 -2.63 -19.29
C ILE A 346 10.66 -3.65 -20.34
N THR A 347 11.75 -4.37 -20.05
CA THR A 347 12.21 -5.50 -20.86
C THR A 347 12.53 -6.67 -19.93
N PRO A 348 11.52 -7.43 -19.48
CA PRO A 348 11.73 -8.64 -18.73
C PRO A 348 12.08 -9.82 -19.64
N ILE A 349 13.05 -10.63 -19.20
CA ILE A 349 13.32 -11.97 -19.72
C ILE A 349 12.82 -12.95 -18.66
N ILE A 350 11.69 -13.58 -18.90
CA ILE A 350 10.96 -14.37 -17.92
C ILE A 350 11.05 -15.85 -18.28
N SER A 351 11.19 -16.69 -17.27
CA SER A 351 10.99 -18.13 -17.35
C SER A 351 9.93 -18.55 -16.33
N ASN A 352 8.83 -19.13 -16.78
CA ASN A 352 7.73 -19.62 -15.95
C ASN A 352 7.76 -21.16 -15.96
N PRO A 353 8.48 -21.81 -15.04
CA PRO A 353 8.60 -23.27 -15.06
C PRO A 353 7.29 -23.95 -14.68
N THR A 354 7.06 -25.08 -15.35
CA THR A 354 6.05 -26.06 -14.95
C THR A 354 6.74 -27.20 -14.20
N ILE A 355 6.32 -27.47 -12.97
CA ILE A 355 6.74 -28.65 -12.21
C ILE A 355 5.97 -29.86 -12.76
N ILE A 356 6.68 -30.82 -13.34
CA ILE A 356 6.09 -31.88 -14.15
C ILE A 356 5.91 -33.21 -13.41
N ASN A 357 6.60 -33.40 -12.29
CA ASN A 357 6.49 -34.63 -11.48
C ASN A 357 6.84 -34.37 -10.01
N ALA A 358 6.57 -35.34 -9.14
CA ALA A 358 6.82 -35.27 -7.71
C ALA A 358 8.32 -35.22 -7.32
N ARG A 359 9.24 -35.55 -8.24
CA ARG A 359 10.69 -35.40 -8.02
C ARG A 359 11.18 -33.97 -8.20
N GLY A 360 10.27 -33.06 -8.61
CA GLY A 360 10.56 -31.64 -8.76
C GLY A 360 11.19 -31.26 -10.10
N ASP A 361 11.14 -32.13 -11.10
CA ASP A 361 11.61 -31.79 -12.44
C ASP A 361 10.75 -30.70 -13.04
N THR A 362 11.38 -29.75 -13.75
CA THR A 362 10.71 -28.60 -14.35
C THR A 362 11.04 -28.47 -15.84
N THR A 363 10.10 -27.89 -16.58
CA THR A 363 10.31 -27.42 -17.94
C THR A 363 9.77 -26.00 -18.09
N ALA A 364 10.44 -25.18 -18.88
CA ALA A 364 10.01 -23.82 -19.16
C ALA A 364 10.49 -23.36 -20.53
N SER A 365 9.74 -22.49 -21.19
CA SER A 365 10.20 -21.74 -22.37
C SER A 365 10.42 -20.29 -21.97
N PRO A 366 11.67 -19.84 -21.80
CA PRO A 366 11.96 -18.44 -21.53
C PRO A 366 11.46 -17.55 -22.66
N PHE A 367 11.07 -16.32 -22.31
CA PHE A 367 10.61 -15.36 -23.31
C PHE A 367 10.99 -13.93 -22.90
N VAL A 368 11.17 -13.06 -23.89
CA VAL A 368 11.24 -11.62 -23.71
C VAL A 368 9.84 -11.04 -23.90
N ASN A 369 9.44 -10.16 -22.98
CA ASN A 369 8.16 -9.45 -23.05
C ASN A 369 8.41 -7.94 -22.87
N ARG A 370 8.75 -7.25 -23.97
CA ARG A 370 8.90 -5.79 -23.90
C ARG A 370 7.53 -5.15 -23.76
N GLN A 371 7.47 -4.14 -22.91
CA GLN A 371 6.26 -3.37 -22.68
C GLN A 371 6.61 -1.91 -22.40
N ASP A 372 5.98 -1.01 -23.14
CA ASP A 372 5.97 0.41 -22.90
C ASP A 372 4.53 0.82 -22.54
N ARG A 373 4.37 1.59 -21.48
CA ARG A 373 3.05 1.98 -20.96
C ARG A 373 3.01 3.47 -20.72
N HIS A 374 1.94 4.10 -21.17
CA HIS A 374 1.68 5.53 -21.02
C HIS A 374 0.32 5.73 -20.37
N ASN A 375 0.31 6.24 -19.15
CA ASN A 375 -0.92 6.54 -18.40
C ASN A 375 -1.05 8.04 -18.21
N HIS A 376 -2.30 8.53 -18.28
CA HIS A 376 -2.67 9.88 -17.87
C HIS A 376 -3.85 9.79 -16.91
N THR A 377 -3.88 10.64 -15.90
CA THR A 377 -5.00 10.75 -14.99
C THR A 377 -5.27 12.20 -14.65
N GLU A 378 -6.54 12.56 -14.58
CA GLU A 378 -7.02 13.89 -14.22
C GLU A 378 -8.18 13.76 -13.24
N GLN A 379 -8.32 14.73 -12.35
CA GLN A 379 -9.41 14.80 -11.41
C GLN A 379 -9.75 16.26 -11.15
N ALA A 380 -11.06 16.58 -11.05
CA ALA A 380 -11.55 17.86 -10.58
C ALA A 380 -12.81 17.66 -9.73
N GLY A 381 -13.03 18.56 -8.79
CA GLY A 381 -14.20 18.44 -7.91
C GLY A 381 -14.37 19.60 -6.95
N PHE A 382 -15.38 19.47 -6.10
CA PHE A 382 -15.58 20.39 -4.99
C PHE A 382 -16.02 19.65 -3.72
N ARG A 383 -15.80 20.30 -2.58
CA ARG A 383 -16.30 19.91 -1.27
C ARG A 383 -17.02 21.09 -0.67
N ALA A 384 -18.28 20.89 -0.27
CA ALA A 384 -19.11 21.92 0.33
C ALA A 384 -19.66 21.44 1.68
N THR A 385 -19.77 22.34 2.64
CA THR A 385 -20.39 22.05 3.93
C THR A 385 -21.47 23.07 4.18
N VAL A 386 -22.72 22.61 4.33
CA VAL A 386 -23.92 23.43 4.48
C VAL A 386 -24.74 22.90 5.65
N GLU A 387 -25.33 23.78 6.43
CA GLU A 387 -26.25 23.40 7.51
C GLU A 387 -27.71 23.67 7.10
N THR A 388 -28.58 22.68 7.29
CA THR A 388 -30.01 22.80 7.10
C THR A 388 -30.73 22.40 8.39
N GLY A 389 -31.04 23.36 9.22
CA GLY A 389 -31.59 23.12 10.56
C GLY A 389 -30.59 22.33 11.43
N PRO A 390 -30.95 21.15 11.95
CA PRO A 390 -30.07 20.36 12.79
C PRO A 390 -29.07 19.46 11.99
N VAL A 391 -29.16 19.47 10.66
CA VAL A 391 -28.37 18.58 9.79
C VAL A 391 -27.22 19.34 9.19
N LEU A 392 -26.01 18.81 9.40
CA LEU A 392 -24.79 19.22 8.72
C LEU A 392 -24.62 18.35 7.47
N HIS A 393 -24.60 18.97 6.30
CA HIS A 393 -24.34 18.35 5.01
C HIS A 393 -22.89 18.54 4.59
N GLU A 394 -22.19 17.48 4.26
CA GLU A 394 -20.88 17.49 3.62
C GLU A 394 -21.04 16.94 2.19
N ILE A 395 -21.28 17.84 1.24
CA ILE A 395 -21.56 17.51 -0.16
C ILE A 395 -20.24 17.49 -0.92
N ASN A 396 -19.95 16.38 -1.57
CA ASN A 396 -18.71 16.16 -2.33
C ASN A 396 -19.06 15.74 -3.75
N PHE A 397 -18.38 16.33 -4.72
CA PHE A 397 -18.48 15.97 -6.14
C PHE A 397 -17.08 15.85 -6.72
N ASN A 398 -16.85 14.86 -7.57
CA ASN A 398 -15.68 14.83 -8.43
C ASN A 398 -15.96 14.17 -9.78
N THR A 399 -15.14 14.55 -10.75
CA THR A 399 -14.95 13.83 -12.01
C THR A 399 -13.52 13.29 -12.06
N THR A 400 -13.33 12.08 -12.62
CA THR A 400 -12.02 11.48 -12.85
C THR A 400 -11.93 10.99 -14.28
N LEU A 401 -10.79 11.23 -14.91
CA LEU A 401 -10.44 10.76 -16.23
C LEU A 401 -9.13 9.98 -16.13
N TRP A 402 -9.10 8.78 -16.68
CA TRP A 402 -7.90 7.99 -16.79
C TRP A 402 -7.79 7.40 -18.18
N SER A 403 -6.60 7.43 -18.75
CA SER A 403 -6.31 6.78 -20.02
C SER A 403 -4.99 6.04 -19.95
N ASN A 404 -4.90 4.96 -20.70
CA ASN A 404 -3.72 4.10 -20.79
C ASN A 404 -3.50 3.68 -22.23
N GLN A 405 -2.26 3.68 -22.67
CA GLN A 405 -1.79 2.98 -23.86
C GLN A 405 -0.71 1.98 -23.45
N ILE A 406 -0.81 0.77 -23.94
CA ILE A 406 0.20 -0.28 -23.77
C ILE A 406 0.69 -0.67 -25.16
N ASP A 407 1.99 -0.49 -25.36
CA ASP A 407 2.71 -1.00 -26.51
C ASP A 407 3.53 -2.21 -26.05
N GLY A 408 3.57 -3.26 -26.85
CA GLY A 408 4.21 -4.49 -26.42
C GLY A 408 4.75 -5.37 -27.56
N SER A 409 5.66 -6.25 -27.19
CA SER A 409 6.11 -7.33 -28.06
C SER A 409 6.57 -8.52 -27.23
N ARG A 410 6.38 -9.72 -27.78
CA ARG A 410 6.79 -10.96 -27.12
C ARG A 410 7.52 -11.87 -28.09
N THR A 411 8.66 -12.40 -27.65
CA THR A 411 9.45 -13.40 -28.37
C THR A 411 9.78 -14.55 -27.43
N ASN A 412 9.51 -15.78 -27.86
CA ASN A 412 9.81 -16.97 -27.06
C ASN A 412 11.19 -17.52 -27.40
N GLY A 413 11.88 -18.04 -26.40
CA GLY A 413 13.09 -18.83 -26.51
C GLY A 413 12.78 -20.33 -26.59
N THR A 414 13.83 -21.13 -26.62
CA THR A 414 13.73 -22.59 -26.61
C THR A 414 13.52 -23.13 -25.19
N ALA A 415 12.88 -24.28 -25.09
CA ALA A 415 12.60 -24.91 -23.80
C ALA A 415 13.86 -25.26 -23.04
N VAL A 416 13.84 -25.11 -21.71
CA VAL A 416 14.89 -25.48 -20.76
C VAL A 416 14.28 -26.37 -19.69
N SER A 417 15.12 -27.26 -19.14
CA SER A 417 14.75 -28.13 -18.03
C SER A 417 15.61 -27.84 -16.82
N SER A 418 15.07 -28.04 -15.62
CA SER A 418 15.78 -27.95 -14.35
C SER A 418 15.07 -28.81 -13.30
N ASN A 419 15.44 -28.64 -12.03
CA ASN A 419 14.79 -29.32 -10.92
C ASN A 419 14.74 -28.37 -9.69
N ILE A 420 13.60 -28.34 -8.98
CA ILE A 420 13.43 -27.42 -7.84
C ILE A 420 14.35 -27.75 -6.66
N TYR A 421 14.73 -29.03 -6.47
CA TYR A 421 15.59 -29.47 -5.38
C TYR A 421 17.08 -29.43 -5.74
N ASN A 422 17.40 -29.74 -7.00
CA ASN A 422 18.76 -29.78 -7.54
C ASN A 422 18.84 -28.93 -8.80
N PRO A 423 18.85 -27.59 -8.69
CA PRO A 423 18.85 -26.70 -9.84
C PRO A 423 20.02 -26.95 -10.79
N THR A 424 19.74 -27.08 -12.07
CA THR A 424 20.75 -27.25 -13.12
C THR A 424 20.91 -25.94 -13.91
N PRO A 425 22.15 -25.46 -14.12
CA PRO A 425 22.39 -24.26 -14.94
C PRO A 425 21.94 -24.48 -16.38
N SER A 426 21.27 -23.48 -16.95
CA SER A 426 20.88 -23.45 -18.35
C SER A 426 21.82 -22.56 -19.17
N PRO A 427 22.29 -22.99 -20.34
CA PRO A 427 23.06 -22.15 -21.24
C PRO A 427 22.32 -20.88 -21.61
N PHE A 428 23.06 -19.78 -21.80
CA PHE A 428 22.49 -18.52 -22.26
C PHE A 428 21.82 -18.68 -23.63
N GLN A 429 20.65 -18.06 -23.77
CA GLN A 429 19.91 -17.98 -25.02
C GLN A 429 19.76 -16.53 -25.45
N ALA A 430 20.24 -16.18 -26.64
CA ALA A 430 19.98 -14.89 -27.25
C ALA A 430 18.58 -14.88 -27.86
N ILE A 431 17.59 -14.46 -27.08
CA ILE A 431 16.21 -14.33 -27.56
C ILE A 431 16.07 -12.99 -28.29
N PRO A 432 15.68 -12.98 -29.57
CA PRO A 432 15.55 -11.75 -30.35
C PRO A 432 14.54 -10.77 -29.74
N LEU A 433 14.83 -9.47 -29.81
CA LEU A 433 13.91 -8.40 -29.44
C LEU A 433 13.03 -8.06 -30.63
N ALA A 434 11.72 -8.33 -30.56
CA ALA A 434 10.77 -7.86 -31.55
C ALA A 434 10.49 -6.35 -31.40
N ALA A 435 10.05 -5.71 -32.47
CA ALA A 435 9.57 -4.34 -32.42
C ALA A 435 8.34 -4.24 -31.51
N VAL A 436 8.28 -3.17 -30.74
CA VAL A 436 7.13 -2.86 -29.89
C VAL A 436 6.03 -2.28 -30.76
N THR A 437 4.81 -2.78 -30.65
CA THR A 437 3.65 -2.29 -31.37
C THR A 437 2.50 -2.05 -30.41
N LYS A 438 1.59 -1.16 -30.76
CA LYS A 438 0.39 -0.86 -29.97
C LYS A 438 -0.39 -2.14 -29.72
N ALA A 439 -0.60 -2.48 -28.45
CA ALA A 439 -1.32 -3.67 -28.03
C ALA A 439 -2.74 -3.36 -27.56
N ASN A 440 -2.91 -2.36 -26.73
CA ASN A 440 -4.23 -1.91 -26.29
C ASN A 440 -4.25 -0.43 -25.88
N THR A 441 -5.45 0.15 -25.86
CA THR A 441 -5.76 1.40 -25.18
C THR A 441 -6.96 1.19 -24.27
N SER A 442 -6.97 1.88 -23.12
CA SER A 442 -8.09 1.85 -22.19
C SER A 442 -8.38 3.25 -21.66
N SER A 443 -9.64 3.54 -21.38
CA SER A 443 -10.03 4.77 -20.67
C SER A 443 -11.14 4.49 -19.68
N LEU A 444 -11.07 5.18 -18.53
CA LEU A 444 -12.06 5.17 -17.47
C LEU A 444 -12.47 6.61 -17.18
N ASN A 445 -13.74 6.94 -17.43
CA ASN A 445 -14.29 8.25 -17.15
C ASN A 445 -15.37 8.09 -16.09
N SER A 446 -15.36 8.93 -15.07
CA SER A 446 -16.40 8.86 -14.05
C SER A 446 -16.74 10.21 -13.45
N TYR A 447 -17.96 10.34 -12.94
CA TYR A 447 -18.39 11.43 -12.08
C TYR A 447 -19.25 10.90 -10.94
N GLY A 448 -18.94 11.38 -9.73
CA GLY A 448 -19.59 10.95 -8.51
C GLY A 448 -20.00 12.12 -7.64
N ILE A 449 -21.10 11.92 -6.93
CA ILE A 449 -21.61 12.86 -5.92
C ILE A 449 -21.98 12.07 -4.68
N ALA A 450 -21.67 12.64 -3.51
CA ALA A 450 -22.07 12.09 -2.22
C ALA A 450 -22.44 13.22 -1.26
N ASP A 451 -23.43 12.98 -0.42
CA ASP A 451 -23.77 13.82 0.72
C ASP A 451 -23.66 13.01 2.01
N THR A 452 -22.85 13.51 2.94
CA THR A 452 -22.78 12.98 4.30
C THR A 452 -23.58 13.90 5.23
N MET A 453 -24.75 13.42 5.63
CA MET A 453 -25.68 14.09 6.54
C MET A 453 -25.35 13.69 7.97
N SER A 454 -25.05 14.67 8.81
CA SER A 454 -24.66 14.47 10.20
C SER A 454 -25.59 15.22 11.15
N VAL A 455 -25.94 14.56 12.25
CA VAL A 455 -26.73 15.18 13.34
C VAL A 455 -26.07 14.94 14.69
N TRP A 456 -26.47 15.72 15.70
CA TRP A 456 -26.00 15.60 17.10
C TRP A 456 -24.47 15.60 17.22
N ASN A 457 -23.81 16.62 16.67
CA ASN A 457 -22.35 16.77 16.65
C ASN A 457 -21.65 15.54 16.02
N LYS A 458 -22.16 15.07 14.86
CA LYS A 458 -21.64 13.90 14.13
C LYS A 458 -21.76 12.59 14.90
N ARG A 459 -22.68 12.48 15.88
CA ARG A 459 -22.95 11.18 16.52
C ARG A 459 -23.67 10.20 15.61
N ILE A 460 -24.50 10.71 14.70
CA ILE A 460 -25.09 9.91 13.62
C ILE A 460 -24.69 10.56 12.30
N GLN A 461 -24.12 9.78 11.41
CA GLN A 461 -23.69 10.22 10.07
C GLN A 461 -24.24 9.21 9.06
N PHE A 462 -25.01 9.69 8.09
CA PHE A 462 -25.49 8.89 6.97
C PHE A 462 -24.93 9.47 5.68
N THR A 463 -24.25 8.65 4.88
CA THR A 463 -23.76 9.04 3.56
C THR A 463 -24.58 8.34 2.49
N ALA A 464 -25.11 9.09 1.56
CA ALA A 464 -25.68 8.59 0.31
C ALA A 464 -24.87 9.13 -0.86
N GLY A 465 -24.49 8.25 -1.77
CA GLY A 465 -23.72 8.63 -2.93
C GLY A 465 -24.02 7.76 -4.13
N ILE A 466 -23.71 8.30 -5.31
CA ILE A 466 -23.84 7.61 -6.59
C ILE A 466 -22.72 8.05 -7.53
N ARG A 467 -22.21 7.11 -8.32
CA ARG A 467 -21.19 7.39 -9.34
C ARG A 467 -21.60 6.76 -10.67
N ARG A 468 -21.51 7.52 -11.76
CA ARG A 468 -21.55 6.98 -13.12
C ARG A 468 -20.14 6.75 -13.60
N GLN A 469 -19.91 5.62 -14.25
CA GLN A 469 -18.59 5.19 -14.70
C GLN A 469 -18.72 4.65 -16.12
N GLU A 470 -17.80 5.10 -17.00
CA GLU A 470 -17.70 4.70 -18.40
C GLU A 470 -16.33 4.04 -18.61
N VAL A 471 -16.34 2.90 -19.27
CA VAL A 471 -15.14 2.12 -19.59
C VAL A 471 -15.08 1.93 -21.08
N ALA A 472 -13.93 2.23 -21.69
CA ALA A 472 -13.65 1.88 -23.07
C ALA A 472 -12.28 1.20 -23.18
N GLN A 473 -12.18 0.21 -24.07
CA GLN A 473 -10.94 -0.51 -24.36
C GLN A 473 -10.92 -0.95 -25.82
N ASP A 474 -9.79 -0.70 -26.48
CA ASP A 474 -9.48 -1.21 -27.81
C ASP A 474 -8.25 -2.12 -27.74
N ALA A 475 -8.31 -3.29 -28.39
CA ALA A 475 -7.18 -4.17 -28.58
C ALA A 475 -6.72 -4.14 -30.04
N PHE A 476 -5.40 -4.27 -30.26
CA PHE A 476 -4.78 -4.19 -31.58
C PHE A 476 -3.92 -5.42 -31.87
N ASN A 477 -3.86 -5.81 -33.12
CA ASN A 477 -2.89 -6.81 -33.57
C ASN A 477 -1.53 -6.15 -33.90
N ALA A 478 -0.53 -6.96 -34.22
CA ALA A 478 0.83 -6.47 -34.54
C ALA A 478 0.90 -5.54 -35.75
N ALA A 479 -0.12 -5.51 -36.62
CA ALA A 479 -0.23 -4.60 -37.75
C ALA A 479 -0.93 -3.27 -37.38
N GLY A 480 -1.29 -3.07 -36.11
CA GLY A 480 -1.98 -1.87 -35.64
C GLY A 480 -3.48 -1.81 -35.97
N VAL A 481 -4.05 -2.92 -36.44
CA VAL A 481 -5.49 -3.00 -36.74
C VAL A 481 -6.24 -3.36 -35.46
N SER A 482 -7.32 -2.62 -35.15
CA SER A 482 -8.20 -2.93 -34.02
C SER A 482 -8.86 -4.31 -34.22
N THR A 483 -8.73 -5.16 -33.22
CA THR A 483 -9.29 -6.51 -33.19
C THR A 483 -10.52 -6.62 -32.31
N SER A 484 -10.67 -5.72 -31.34
CA SER A 484 -11.87 -5.58 -30.53
C SER A 484 -11.99 -4.15 -29.99
N SER A 485 -13.21 -3.67 -29.82
CA SER A 485 -13.53 -2.34 -29.26
C SER A 485 -14.69 -2.49 -28.30
N TYR A 486 -14.45 -2.23 -27.02
CA TYR A 486 -15.45 -2.28 -25.94
C TYR A 486 -15.74 -0.87 -25.44
N SER A 487 -17.01 -0.53 -25.25
CA SER A 487 -17.42 0.69 -24.57
C SER A 487 -18.76 0.48 -23.87
N ALA A 488 -18.79 0.73 -22.56
CA ALA A 488 -20.02 0.62 -21.77
C ALA A 488 -19.97 1.50 -20.53
N ALA A 489 -21.13 1.75 -19.93
CA ALA A 489 -21.27 2.56 -18.73
C ALA A 489 -22.23 1.92 -17.73
N ALA A 490 -22.00 2.21 -16.44
CA ALA A 490 -22.88 1.77 -15.36
C ALA A 490 -22.92 2.79 -14.22
N TRP A 491 -23.99 2.71 -13.43
CA TRP A 491 -24.15 3.41 -12.17
C TRP A 491 -23.84 2.50 -10.99
N SER A 492 -23.15 3.03 -9.96
CA SER A 492 -22.85 2.35 -8.71
C SER A 492 -23.25 3.24 -7.52
N PRO A 493 -24.35 2.91 -6.83
CA PRO A 493 -24.74 3.56 -5.58
C PRO A 493 -23.89 3.06 -4.41
N ALA A 494 -23.82 3.89 -3.36
CA ALA A 494 -23.27 3.50 -2.07
C ALA A 494 -24.00 4.21 -0.94
N PHE A 495 -24.18 3.49 0.15
CA PHE A 495 -24.81 4.01 1.36
C PHE A 495 -23.96 3.62 2.57
N THR A 496 -23.73 4.57 3.47
CA THR A 496 -23.01 4.27 4.71
C THR A 496 -23.70 4.90 5.92
N LEU A 497 -23.59 4.26 7.07
CA LEU A 497 -24.13 4.73 8.34
C LEU A 497 -23.04 4.61 9.41
N ILE A 498 -22.87 5.67 10.20
CA ILE A 498 -22.05 5.67 11.42
C ILE A 498 -22.95 6.10 12.58
N ILE A 499 -22.87 5.37 13.68
CA ILE A 499 -23.47 5.71 14.97
C ILE A 499 -22.37 5.69 16.03
N LYS A 500 -22.23 6.79 16.78
CA LYS A 500 -21.31 6.89 17.91
C LYS A 500 -22.09 6.91 19.20
N PRO A 501 -22.35 5.75 19.82
CA PRO A 501 -23.04 5.68 21.12
C PRO A 501 -22.22 6.33 22.24
N LEU A 502 -20.89 6.24 22.14
CA LEU A 502 -19.92 6.91 22.99
C LEU A 502 -18.92 7.66 22.11
N GLU A 503 -18.23 8.65 22.65
CA GLU A 503 -17.27 9.48 21.89
C GLU A 503 -16.10 8.65 21.35
N ASN A 504 -15.72 7.59 22.04
CA ASN A 504 -14.64 6.69 21.72
C ASN A 504 -15.10 5.37 21.04
N VAL A 505 -16.39 5.24 20.72
CA VAL A 505 -16.96 4.04 20.07
C VAL A 505 -17.73 4.44 18.81
N SER A 506 -17.39 3.82 17.71
CA SER A 506 -18.09 3.98 16.43
C SER A 506 -18.60 2.63 15.93
N VAL A 507 -19.89 2.53 15.67
CA VAL A 507 -20.52 1.41 14.97
C VAL A 507 -20.85 1.88 13.57
N TYR A 508 -20.49 1.11 12.56
CA TYR A 508 -20.77 1.47 11.18
C TYR A 508 -21.34 0.33 10.36
N ALA A 509 -22.03 0.67 9.30
CA ALA A 509 -22.44 -0.24 8.24
C ALA A 509 -22.31 0.43 6.88
N ASN A 510 -22.02 -0.36 5.84
CA ASN A 510 -22.02 0.13 4.46
C ASN A 510 -22.60 -0.90 3.48
N TYR A 511 -23.19 -0.36 2.41
CA TYR A 511 -23.52 -1.03 1.16
C TYR A 511 -22.84 -0.31 0.02
N ILE A 512 -22.07 -1.02 -0.79
CA ILE A 512 -21.30 -0.43 -1.88
C ILE A 512 -21.33 -1.34 -3.09
N GLU A 513 -21.51 -0.75 -4.28
CA GLU A 513 -21.26 -1.41 -5.54
C GLU A 513 -19.89 -1.02 -6.10
N GLY A 514 -19.16 -1.99 -6.65
CA GLY A 514 -17.93 -1.82 -7.41
C GLY A 514 -18.09 -2.35 -8.82
N LEU A 515 -17.42 -1.73 -9.78
CA LEU A 515 -17.49 -2.12 -11.17
C LEU A 515 -16.19 -2.74 -11.64
N GLN A 516 -16.32 -3.72 -12.51
CA GLN A 516 -15.24 -4.31 -13.31
C GLN A 516 -15.64 -4.20 -14.78
N MET A 517 -14.65 -4.15 -15.68
CA MET A 517 -14.91 -4.10 -17.11
C MET A 517 -15.72 -5.31 -17.54
N GLY A 518 -16.73 -5.11 -18.37
CA GLY A 518 -17.48 -6.16 -19.03
C GLY A 518 -16.67 -6.83 -20.15
N THR A 519 -17.33 -7.58 -21.00
CA THR A 519 -16.67 -8.26 -22.12
C THR A 519 -17.52 -8.20 -23.37
N ILE A 520 -16.86 -8.35 -24.52
CA ILE A 520 -17.49 -8.71 -25.78
C ILE A 520 -17.29 -10.21 -25.98
N VAL A 521 -18.37 -10.91 -26.22
CA VAL A 521 -18.36 -12.37 -26.38
C VAL A 521 -17.63 -12.75 -27.67
N ASP A 522 -16.63 -13.59 -27.56
CA ASP A 522 -15.83 -14.05 -28.71
C ASP A 522 -16.57 -15.07 -29.60
N GLN A 523 -15.95 -15.43 -30.75
CA GLN A 523 -16.55 -16.30 -31.78
C GLN A 523 -16.71 -17.78 -31.36
N THR A 524 -16.21 -18.18 -30.19
CA THR A 524 -16.32 -19.54 -29.67
C THR A 524 -17.66 -19.79 -28.97
N TYR A 525 -18.50 -18.77 -28.87
CA TYR A 525 -19.81 -18.82 -28.23
C TYR A 525 -20.94 -18.52 -29.20
N GLN A 526 -22.12 -19.08 -28.91
CA GLN A 526 -23.32 -18.89 -29.71
C GLN A 526 -23.78 -17.41 -29.76
N ASN A 527 -23.60 -16.69 -28.64
CA ASN A 527 -23.92 -15.27 -28.49
C ASN A 527 -22.70 -14.38 -28.80
N SER A 528 -21.84 -14.79 -29.74
CA SER A 528 -20.71 -14.01 -30.23
C SER A 528 -21.11 -12.60 -30.61
N GLY A 529 -20.26 -11.61 -30.25
CA GLY A 529 -20.50 -10.20 -30.50
C GLY A 529 -21.42 -9.53 -29.47
N GLN A 530 -22.06 -10.26 -28.56
CA GLN A 530 -22.83 -9.66 -27.47
C GLN A 530 -21.88 -8.87 -26.54
N VAL A 531 -22.26 -7.62 -26.24
CA VAL A 531 -21.53 -6.76 -25.30
C VAL A 531 -22.21 -6.85 -23.93
N PHE A 532 -21.46 -7.34 -22.93
CA PHE A 532 -21.91 -7.30 -21.54
C PHE A 532 -21.53 -5.96 -20.90
N PRO A 533 -22.43 -5.33 -20.11
CA PRO A 533 -22.11 -4.13 -19.36
C PRO A 533 -21.04 -4.40 -18.30
N PRO A 534 -20.46 -3.37 -17.66
CA PRO A 534 -19.56 -3.56 -16.53
C PRO A 534 -20.18 -4.45 -15.45
N TYR A 535 -19.39 -5.42 -14.96
CA TYR A 535 -19.85 -6.36 -13.93
C TYR A 535 -19.96 -5.65 -12.59
N LYS A 536 -21.09 -5.83 -11.91
CA LYS A 536 -21.35 -5.22 -10.61
C LYS A 536 -21.06 -6.19 -9.49
N SER A 537 -20.02 -5.91 -8.73
CA SER A 537 -19.76 -6.55 -7.44
C SER A 537 -20.47 -5.77 -6.34
N THR A 538 -20.94 -6.47 -5.32
CA THR A 538 -21.65 -5.86 -4.18
C THR A 538 -20.96 -6.20 -2.88
N GLN A 539 -20.94 -5.25 -1.94
CA GLN A 539 -20.45 -5.43 -0.59
C GLN A 539 -21.48 -4.99 0.44
N HIS A 540 -21.60 -5.79 1.47
CA HIS A 540 -22.18 -5.44 2.76
C HIS A 540 -21.09 -5.55 3.82
N GLU A 541 -20.92 -4.51 4.61
CA GLU A 541 -19.95 -4.52 5.72
C GLU A 541 -20.56 -3.86 6.94
N MET A 542 -20.27 -4.40 8.13
CA MET A 542 -20.54 -3.78 9.40
C MET A 542 -19.34 -3.91 10.32
N GLY A 543 -19.15 -2.94 11.20
CA GLY A 543 -18.03 -2.99 12.12
C GLY A 543 -18.20 -2.10 13.33
N VAL A 544 -17.34 -2.36 14.31
CA VAL A 544 -17.21 -1.60 15.54
C VAL A 544 -15.76 -1.16 15.69
N LYS A 545 -15.56 0.10 16.00
CA LYS A 545 -14.26 0.69 16.30
C LYS A 545 -14.29 1.25 17.70
N VAL A 546 -13.28 0.90 18.49
CA VAL A 546 -13.13 1.38 19.86
C VAL A 546 -11.76 2.02 20.01
N ASP A 547 -11.76 3.28 20.40
CA ASP A 547 -10.56 3.99 20.80
C ASP A 547 -10.40 3.91 22.33
N TRP A 548 -9.38 3.18 22.78
CA TRP A 548 -9.05 3.02 24.20
C TRP A 548 -8.14 4.13 24.73
N GLY A 549 -7.94 5.19 23.92
CA GLY A 549 -7.12 6.36 24.24
C GLY A 549 -5.65 6.22 23.81
N ARG A 550 -5.04 5.05 23.98
CA ARG A 550 -3.65 4.79 23.54
C ARG A 550 -3.55 3.68 22.49
N PHE A 551 -4.55 2.84 22.33
CA PHE A 551 -4.66 1.87 21.26
C PHE A 551 -6.10 1.81 20.74
N THR A 552 -6.24 1.37 19.50
CA THR A 552 -7.52 1.26 18.81
C THR A 552 -7.74 -0.19 18.41
N THR A 553 -8.98 -0.66 18.52
CA THR A 553 -9.41 -1.96 18.02
C THR A 553 -10.57 -1.76 17.04
N THR A 554 -10.48 -2.39 15.88
CA THR A 554 -11.56 -2.48 14.90
C THR A 554 -11.93 -3.93 14.70
N VAL A 555 -13.22 -4.24 14.78
CA VAL A 555 -13.80 -5.53 14.37
C VAL A 555 -14.75 -5.25 13.23
N ALA A 556 -14.57 -5.92 12.10
CA ALA A 556 -15.41 -5.77 10.92
C ALA A 556 -15.86 -7.14 10.38
N ALA A 557 -17.10 -7.26 9.99
CA ALA A 557 -17.64 -8.39 9.25
C ALA A 557 -18.06 -7.92 7.86
N TYR A 558 -17.72 -8.68 6.82
CA TYR A 558 -18.02 -8.33 5.45
C TYR A 558 -18.55 -9.52 4.64
N ASP A 559 -19.26 -9.19 3.58
CA ASP A 559 -19.79 -10.10 2.56
C ASP A 559 -19.64 -9.43 1.19
N ILE A 560 -18.78 -9.98 0.34
CA ILE A 560 -18.50 -9.46 -1.01
C ILE A 560 -18.89 -10.53 -2.02
N SER A 561 -19.79 -10.16 -2.96
CA SER A 561 -20.21 -11.01 -4.07
C SER A 561 -19.69 -10.44 -5.39
N GLN A 562 -19.03 -11.27 -6.19
CA GLN A 562 -18.46 -10.94 -7.49
C GLN A 562 -19.07 -11.83 -8.55
N PRO A 563 -19.66 -11.25 -9.63
CA PRO A 563 -20.03 -12.01 -10.82
C PRO A 563 -18.81 -12.70 -11.45
N ALA A 564 -19.01 -13.91 -11.94
CA ALA A 564 -17.99 -14.68 -12.62
C ALA A 564 -18.48 -15.16 -13.99
N GLN A 565 -17.56 -15.30 -14.92
CA GLN A 565 -17.85 -15.80 -16.27
C GLN A 565 -18.07 -17.30 -16.21
N ILE A 566 -19.09 -17.78 -16.91
CA ILE A 566 -19.38 -19.20 -17.10
C ILE A 566 -19.75 -19.48 -18.56
N SER A 567 -19.55 -20.70 -18.98
CA SER A 567 -19.92 -21.22 -20.29
C SER A 567 -21.07 -22.20 -20.10
N ILE A 568 -22.25 -21.88 -20.63
CA ILE A 568 -23.44 -22.75 -20.58
C ILE A 568 -23.43 -23.65 -21.80
N SER A 569 -23.36 -24.97 -21.57
CA SER A 569 -23.37 -25.96 -22.65
C SER A 569 -24.72 -26.00 -23.33
N ASN A 570 -24.73 -25.98 -24.67
CA ASN A 570 -25.91 -26.18 -25.51
C ASN A 570 -25.89 -27.56 -26.13
N PRO A 571 -27.05 -28.11 -26.56
CA PRO A 571 -27.08 -29.35 -27.33
C PRO A 571 -26.29 -29.25 -28.63
N LEU A 572 -25.50 -30.27 -28.95
CA LEU A 572 -24.75 -30.31 -30.21
C LEU A 572 -25.70 -30.24 -31.41
N PRO A 573 -25.33 -29.53 -32.50
CA PRO A 573 -24.04 -28.96 -32.83
C PRO A 573 -23.85 -27.47 -32.36
N GLN A 574 -24.70 -26.96 -31.51
CA GLN A 574 -24.64 -25.56 -31.08
C GLN A 574 -23.40 -25.27 -30.22
N LEU A 575 -22.80 -24.09 -30.41
CA LEU A 575 -21.74 -23.59 -29.55
C LEU A 575 -22.30 -23.29 -28.15
N PRO A 576 -21.47 -23.32 -27.07
CA PRO A 576 -21.90 -22.93 -25.76
C PRO A 576 -22.30 -21.44 -25.73
N THR A 577 -23.15 -21.07 -24.78
CA THR A 577 -23.53 -19.68 -24.54
C THR A 577 -22.66 -19.07 -23.43
N PHE A 578 -22.06 -17.93 -23.66
CA PHE A 578 -21.37 -17.16 -22.65
C PHE A 578 -22.37 -16.48 -21.69
N SER A 579 -22.11 -16.56 -20.38
CA SER A 579 -22.90 -15.91 -19.35
C SER A 579 -22.01 -15.35 -18.23
N ILE A 580 -22.51 -14.40 -17.49
CA ILE A 580 -21.90 -13.82 -16.28
C ILE A 580 -22.66 -14.22 -15.01
N ASP A 581 -23.43 -15.28 -15.05
CA ASP A 581 -24.24 -15.76 -13.92
C ASP A 581 -23.43 -16.57 -12.90
N GLY A 582 -22.14 -16.78 -13.11
CA GLY A 582 -21.24 -17.31 -12.10
C GLY A 582 -21.12 -16.37 -10.92
N ILE A 583 -20.81 -16.89 -9.72
CA ILE A 583 -20.67 -16.12 -8.50
C ILE A 583 -19.48 -16.63 -7.69
N ASN A 584 -18.54 -15.73 -7.40
CA ASN A 584 -17.56 -15.88 -6.33
C ASN A 584 -18.00 -15.03 -5.13
N ARG A 585 -17.93 -15.58 -3.93
CA ARG A 585 -18.35 -14.87 -2.72
C ARG A 585 -17.35 -15.03 -1.60
N ASN A 586 -16.86 -13.90 -1.08
CA ASN A 586 -15.90 -13.86 0.01
C ASN A 586 -16.55 -13.20 1.23
N ARG A 587 -16.66 -13.98 2.31
CA ARG A 587 -17.17 -13.52 3.61
C ARG A 587 -16.07 -13.60 4.64
N GLY A 588 -16.06 -12.70 5.61
CA GLY A 588 -15.06 -12.78 6.65
C GLY A 588 -15.30 -11.87 7.83
N VAL A 589 -14.51 -12.12 8.86
CA VAL A 589 -14.40 -11.28 10.06
C VAL A 589 -12.95 -10.90 10.23
N GLU A 590 -12.71 -9.62 10.46
CA GLU A 590 -11.39 -9.02 10.63
C GLU A 590 -11.30 -8.36 12.00
N ILE A 591 -10.19 -8.57 12.69
CA ILE A 591 -9.83 -7.89 13.93
C ILE A 591 -8.52 -7.18 13.69
N ASN A 592 -8.49 -5.87 13.84
CA ASN A 592 -7.29 -5.05 13.70
C ASN A 592 -7.06 -4.25 14.97
N THR A 593 -5.82 -4.19 15.43
CA THR A 593 -5.44 -3.37 16.57
C THR A 593 -4.12 -2.68 16.30
N PHE A 594 -3.98 -1.44 16.81
CA PHE A 594 -2.74 -0.68 16.73
C PHE A 594 -2.66 0.35 17.85
N GLY A 595 -1.44 0.72 18.20
CA GLY A 595 -1.15 1.74 19.20
C GLY A 595 -0.27 1.25 20.33
N GLU A 596 -0.31 1.91 21.47
CA GLU A 596 0.45 1.56 22.67
C GLU A 596 -0.45 0.89 23.72
N LEU A 597 -0.12 -0.33 24.11
CA LEU A 597 -0.77 -0.99 25.25
C LEU A 597 -0.42 -0.29 26.56
N THR A 598 0.85 0.04 26.72
CA THR A 598 1.41 0.86 27.78
C THR A 598 2.50 1.76 27.17
N PRO A 599 2.91 2.86 27.82
CA PRO A 599 4.01 3.69 27.33
C PRO A 599 5.25 2.85 26.97
N GLY A 600 5.69 2.96 25.73
CA GLY A 600 6.85 2.20 25.22
C GLY A 600 6.58 0.76 24.82
N TRP A 601 5.35 0.25 24.92
CA TRP A 601 4.98 -1.08 24.40
C TRP A 601 3.88 -0.94 23.33
N ARG A 602 4.27 -1.10 22.08
CA ARG A 602 3.42 -0.93 20.90
C ARG A 602 2.96 -2.27 20.37
N LEU A 603 1.74 -2.29 19.85
CA LEU A 603 1.12 -3.44 19.18
C LEU A 603 0.58 -2.99 17.82
N LEU A 604 0.76 -3.82 16.80
CA LEU A 604 0.23 -3.60 15.46
C LEU A 604 -0.13 -4.93 14.82
N GLY A 605 -1.34 -5.04 14.30
CA GLY A 605 -1.77 -6.19 13.53
C GLY A 605 -3.13 -6.73 13.94
N GLY A 606 -3.34 -8.05 13.82
CA GLY A 606 -4.61 -8.69 14.12
C GLY A 606 -4.79 -10.04 13.45
N ALA A 607 -6.05 -10.40 13.21
CA ALA A 607 -6.45 -11.65 12.57
C ALA A 607 -7.58 -11.41 11.56
N SER A 608 -7.60 -12.20 10.50
CA SER A 608 -8.67 -12.28 9.52
C SER A 608 -9.10 -13.72 9.34
N PHE A 609 -10.39 -13.97 9.41
CA PHE A 609 -11.03 -15.26 9.17
C PHE A 609 -11.91 -15.13 7.93
N MET A 610 -11.67 -15.97 6.92
CA MET A 610 -12.24 -15.82 5.59
C MET A 610 -12.91 -17.12 5.11
N ASP A 611 -14.15 -17.04 4.69
CA ASP A 611 -14.85 -18.09 3.94
C ASP A 611 -15.08 -17.59 2.51
N ALA A 612 -14.15 -17.93 1.62
CA ALA A 612 -14.20 -17.58 0.21
C ALA A 612 -14.64 -18.79 -0.62
N ARG A 613 -15.77 -18.66 -1.32
CA ARG A 613 -16.41 -19.77 -2.05
C ARG A 613 -16.70 -19.42 -3.50
N GLN A 614 -16.56 -20.42 -4.35
CA GLN A 614 -17.14 -20.45 -5.69
C GLN A 614 -18.61 -20.87 -5.54
N GLU A 615 -19.55 -19.92 -5.42
CA GLU A 615 -20.97 -20.23 -5.13
C GLU A 615 -21.70 -20.77 -6.36
N ARG A 616 -21.36 -20.24 -7.56
CA ARG A 616 -21.91 -20.71 -8.82
C ARG A 616 -20.85 -20.77 -9.90
N THR A 617 -20.61 -21.93 -10.42
CA THR A 617 -19.59 -22.21 -11.43
C THR A 617 -20.18 -22.87 -12.68
N GLN A 618 -19.39 -23.01 -13.72
CA GLN A 618 -19.79 -23.67 -14.95
C GLN A 618 -20.30 -25.10 -14.66
N ASN A 619 -21.55 -25.36 -15.01
CA ASN A 619 -22.23 -26.67 -14.82
C ASN A 619 -22.18 -27.17 -13.35
N GLY A 620 -22.01 -26.29 -12.37
CA GLY A 620 -21.90 -26.66 -10.96
C GLY A 620 -20.63 -27.42 -10.56
N THR A 621 -19.63 -27.52 -11.45
CA THR A 621 -18.45 -28.39 -11.28
C THR A 621 -17.65 -28.09 -10.01
N ASN A 622 -17.57 -26.82 -9.64
CA ASN A 622 -16.82 -26.36 -8.46
C ASN A 622 -17.73 -25.66 -7.42
N ASP A 623 -19.04 -25.79 -7.52
CA ASP A 623 -19.96 -25.16 -6.58
C ASP A 623 -19.65 -25.56 -5.13
N GLY A 624 -19.60 -24.56 -4.24
CA GLY A 624 -19.28 -24.70 -2.83
C GLY A 624 -17.80 -24.92 -2.50
N LYS A 625 -16.91 -25.09 -3.49
CA LYS A 625 -15.48 -25.23 -3.25
C LYS A 625 -14.87 -23.89 -2.83
N ARG A 626 -13.76 -24.00 -2.08
CA ARG A 626 -12.99 -22.81 -1.69
C ARG A 626 -12.42 -22.08 -2.90
N SER A 627 -12.42 -20.77 -2.84
CA SER A 627 -11.80 -19.95 -3.87
C SER A 627 -10.29 -20.16 -3.87
N LEU A 628 -9.74 -20.19 -5.08
CA LEU A 628 -8.32 -20.41 -5.36
C LEU A 628 -7.44 -19.35 -4.68
N GLY A 629 -6.37 -19.78 -4.04
CA GLY A 629 -5.30 -18.91 -3.50
C GLY A 629 -5.65 -18.22 -2.18
N ILE A 630 -6.83 -18.43 -1.62
CA ILE A 630 -7.32 -17.71 -0.45
C ILE A 630 -7.25 -18.62 0.79
N PRO A 631 -6.44 -18.25 1.80
CA PRO A 631 -6.41 -18.96 3.09
C PRO A 631 -7.66 -18.60 3.91
N ASP A 632 -8.08 -19.54 4.75
CA ASP A 632 -9.21 -19.35 5.67
C ASP A 632 -8.86 -18.51 6.90
N VAL A 633 -7.58 -18.50 7.29
CA VAL A 633 -7.07 -17.72 8.41
C VAL A 633 -5.80 -16.97 8.01
N GLN A 634 -5.72 -15.73 8.41
CA GLN A 634 -4.50 -14.92 8.34
C GLN A 634 -4.29 -14.22 9.67
N VAL A 635 -3.08 -14.29 10.21
CA VAL A 635 -2.68 -13.56 11.40
C VAL A 635 -1.40 -12.81 11.11
N SER A 636 -1.39 -11.53 11.43
CA SER A 636 -0.17 -10.74 11.46
C SER A 636 -0.16 -9.96 12.77
N LEU A 637 0.83 -10.19 13.61
CA LEU A 637 0.93 -9.54 14.90
C LEU A 637 2.36 -9.12 15.16
N GLY A 638 2.59 -7.81 15.19
CA GLY A 638 3.87 -7.16 15.47
C GLY A 638 3.85 -6.46 16.83
N THR A 639 4.98 -6.47 17.52
CA THR A 639 5.17 -5.74 18.76
C THR A 639 6.52 -5.04 18.80
N GLU A 640 6.57 -3.86 19.43
CA GLU A 640 7.79 -3.15 19.75
C GLU A 640 7.80 -2.82 21.25
N TRP A 641 8.93 -3.02 21.89
CA TRP A 641 9.12 -2.76 23.31
C TRP A 641 10.37 -1.91 23.56
N ASP A 642 10.17 -0.71 24.07
CA ASP A 642 11.24 0.17 24.52
C ASP A 642 11.75 -0.35 25.86
N THR A 643 12.99 -0.84 25.89
CA THR A 643 13.53 -1.49 27.09
C THR A 643 13.78 -0.47 28.20
N PRO A 644 13.34 -0.73 29.44
CA PRO A 644 13.54 0.22 30.55
C PRO A 644 14.98 0.23 31.08
N PHE A 645 15.79 -0.76 30.73
CA PHE A 645 17.15 -0.96 31.26
C PHE A 645 18.24 -0.42 30.33
N ILE A 646 17.96 -0.20 29.03
CA ILE A 646 18.86 0.44 28.07
C ILE A 646 18.11 1.56 27.39
N ASN A 647 18.44 2.79 27.73
CA ASN A 647 17.80 3.95 27.13
C ASN A 647 18.08 4.01 25.62
N GLY A 648 17.01 4.17 24.83
CA GLY A 648 17.06 4.21 23.35
C GLY A 648 17.06 2.84 22.67
N LEU A 649 17.04 1.72 23.41
CA LEU A 649 16.90 0.38 22.83
C LEU A 649 15.43 -0.04 22.75
N THR A 650 14.97 -0.36 21.54
CA THR A 650 13.67 -0.98 21.25
C THR A 650 13.90 -2.37 20.70
N LEU A 651 13.23 -3.37 21.27
CA LEU A 651 13.16 -4.73 20.72
C LEU A 651 11.90 -4.89 19.91
N THR A 652 11.97 -5.61 18.79
CA THR A 652 10.84 -5.83 17.90
C THR A 652 10.64 -7.31 17.61
N GLY A 653 9.38 -7.73 17.47
CA GLY A 653 9.02 -9.08 17.09
C GLY A 653 7.74 -9.08 16.26
N ARG A 654 7.65 -9.99 15.28
CA ARG A 654 6.45 -10.16 14.46
C ARG A 654 6.21 -11.65 14.20
N ALA A 655 4.96 -12.07 14.30
CA ALA A 655 4.47 -13.37 13.89
C ALA A 655 3.50 -13.21 12.73
N ILE A 656 3.69 -14.01 11.68
CA ILE A 656 2.85 -14.02 10.49
C ILE A 656 2.41 -15.46 10.26
N HIS A 657 1.11 -15.71 10.21
CA HIS A 657 0.53 -17.02 9.94
C HIS A 657 -0.48 -16.94 8.80
N PHE A 658 -0.38 -17.88 7.88
CA PHE A 658 -1.37 -18.11 6.82
C PHE A 658 -1.88 -19.54 6.94
N GLY A 659 -3.20 -19.70 6.96
CA GLY A 659 -3.86 -20.99 6.89
C GLY A 659 -3.61 -21.70 5.56
N ASP A 660 -4.12 -22.89 5.44
CA ASP A 660 -4.04 -23.64 4.19
C ASP A 660 -4.91 -23.01 3.10
N ALA A 661 -4.48 -23.17 1.83
CA ALA A 661 -5.18 -22.65 0.67
C ALA A 661 -5.07 -23.65 -0.51
N PHE A 662 -5.95 -23.55 -1.49
CA PHE A 662 -5.86 -24.37 -2.69
C PHE A 662 -5.21 -23.58 -3.84
N ALA A 663 -4.30 -24.23 -4.56
CA ALA A 663 -3.66 -23.64 -5.73
C ALA A 663 -4.49 -23.77 -7.00
N ASP A 664 -5.66 -24.44 -6.96
CA ASP A 664 -6.55 -24.67 -8.10
C ASP A 664 -8.02 -24.54 -7.73
N ALA A 665 -8.84 -24.19 -8.70
CA ALA A 665 -10.29 -24.04 -8.51
C ALA A 665 -11.01 -25.36 -8.18
N ALA A 666 -10.43 -26.52 -8.54
CA ALA A 666 -11.00 -27.83 -8.27
C ALA A 666 -10.69 -28.33 -6.85
N ASN A 667 -9.91 -27.58 -6.05
CA ASN A 667 -9.44 -27.94 -4.71
C ASN A 667 -8.65 -29.25 -4.67
N LYS A 668 -7.87 -29.53 -5.69
CA LYS A 668 -6.99 -30.70 -5.77
C LYS A 668 -5.62 -30.45 -5.11
N TYR A 669 -5.05 -29.26 -5.30
CA TYR A 669 -3.70 -28.93 -4.90
C TYR A 669 -3.70 -28.08 -3.64
N LEU A 670 -3.67 -28.74 -2.47
CA LEU A 670 -3.63 -28.11 -1.16
C LEU A 670 -2.21 -27.57 -0.90
N ILE A 671 -2.10 -26.28 -0.59
CA ILE A 671 -0.91 -25.63 -0.05
C ILE A 671 -1.04 -25.63 1.48
N PRO A 672 -0.13 -26.28 2.21
CA PRO A 672 -0.17 -26.30 3.66
C PRO A 672 -0.02 -24.92 4.29
N ASN A 673 -0.60 -24.73 5.46
CA ASN A 673 -0.38 -23.54 6.27
C ASN A 673 1.10 -23.33 6.61
N TRP A 674 1.46 -22.08 6.91
CA TRP A 674 2.81 -21.74 7.31
C TRP A 674 2.84 -20.61 8.33
N THR A 675 3.90 -20.58 9.11
CA THR A 675 4.17 -19.52 10.09
C THR A 675 5.60 -19.02 9.95
N ARG A 676 5.74 -17.70 9.99
CA ARG A 676 7.01 -16.99 9.95
C ARG A 676 7.15 -16.12 11.19
N PHE A 677 8.35 -16.09 11.76
CA PHE A 677 8.71 -15.17 12.85
C PHE A 677 9.85 -14.27 12.40
N ASP A 678 9.69 -12.97 12.72
CA ASP A 678 10.70 -11.95 12.49
C ASP A 678 11.08 -11.31 13.82
N LEU A 679 12.37 -11.06 14.04
CA LEU A 679 12.90 -10.43 15.24
C LEU A 679 13.82 -9.28 14.86
N GLY A 680 13.88 -8.25 15.69
CA GLY A 680 14.75 -7.11 15.43
C GLY A 680 15.05 -6.28 16.68
N ALA A 681 15.94 -5.32 16.49
CA ALA A 681 16.27 -4.33 17.49
C ALA A 681 16.57 -2.98 16.82
N ARG A 682 16.21 -1.89 17.50
CA ARG A 682 16.52 -0.53 17.12
C ARG A 682 17.18 0.17 18.29
N TYR A 683 18.33 0.82 18.04
CA TYR A 683 19.03 1.59 19.04
C TYR A 683 19.20 3.04 18.58
N THR A 684 18.67 3.98 19.35
CA THR A 684 18.74 5.41 19.06
C THR A 684 19.55 6.12 20.13
N PHE A 685 20.58 6.85 19.72
CA PHE A 685 21.46 7.61 20.60
C PHE A 685 21.83 8.96 19.99
N ALA A 686 22.25 9.91 20.84
CA ALA A 686 22.67 11.23 20.38
C ALA A 686 24.02 11.18 19.66
N SER A 687 24.10 11.81 18.50
CA SER A 687 25.36 11.98 17.75
C SER A 687 26.39 12.75 18.57
N PRO A 688 27.64 12.27 18.67
CA PRO A 688 28.70 12.95 19.41
C PRO A 688 29.14 14.30 18.80
N TRP A 689 28.81 14.54 17.52
CA TRP A 689 29.24 15.75 16.81
C TRP A 689 28.15 16.83 16.62
N ASN A 690 26.87 16.50 16.61
CA ASN A 690 25.79 17.49 16.45
C ASN A 690 24.63 17.32 17.43
N GLY A 691 24.68 16.31 18.31
CA GLY A 691 23.63 16.01 19.29
C GLY A 691 22.32 15.45 18.70
N LYS A 692 22.17 15.38 17.36
CA LYS A 692 20.97 14.84 16.72
C LYS A 692 20.93 13.31 16.81
N PRO A 693 19.76 12.67 16.73
CA PRO A 693 19.65 11.21 16.86
C PRO A 693 20.34 10.47 15.71
N ILE A 694 21.16 9.48 16.06
CA ILE A 694 21.59 8.39 15.18
C ILE A 694 20.75 7.17 15.52
N THR A 695 20.16 6.53 14.54
CA THR A 695 19.34 5.33 14.73
C THR A 695 19.95 4.16 13.98
N VAL A 696 20.33 3.12 14.70
CA VAL A 696 20.82 1.84 14.15
C VAL A 696 19.70 0.82 14.27
N ARG A 697 19.46 0.06 13.20
CA ARG A 697 18.44 -0.98 13.13
C ARG A 697 19.06 -2.29 12.66
N PHE A 698 18.62 -3.38 13.28
CA PHE A 698 18.95 -4.74 12.86
C PHE A 698 17.69 -5.59 12.90
N ALA A 699 17.47 -6.42 11.88
CA ALA A 699 16.34 -7.35 11.85
C ALA A 699 16.74 -8.67 11.19
N VAL A 700 16.07 -9.72 11.60
CA VAL A 700 16.13 -11.06 10.99
C VAL A 700 14.68 -11.45 10.64
N GLU A 701 14.38 -11.53 9.38
CA GLU A 701 13.11 -12.02 8.87
C GLU A 701 13.21 -13.53 8.63
N ASN A 702 12.10 -14.25 8.82
CA ASN A 702 12.04 -15.71 8.74
C ASN A 702 13.16 -16.37 9.58
N VAL A 703 13.16 -16.09 10.88
CA VAL A 703 14.23 -16.53 11.81
C VAL A 703 14.46 -18.04 11.74
N ALA A 704 13.41 -18.84 11.59
CA ALA A 704 13.48 -20.29 11.48
C ALA A 704 14.01 -20.79 10.12
N ASN A 705 14.15 -19.91 9.11
CA ASN A 705 14.45 -20.26 7.73
C ASN A 705 13.48 -21.32 7.16
N SER A 706 12.20 -21.20 7.53
CA SER A 706 11.15 -22.11 7.07
C SER A 706 10.96 -22.00 5.57
N ALA A 707 10.91 -23.13 4.89
CA ALA A 707 10.54 -23.23 3.48
C ALA A 707 9.02 -23.44 3.38
N PHE A 708 8.34 -22.65 2.56
CA PHE A 708 6.90 -22.76 2.35
C PHE A 708 6.51 -22.31 0.94
N TRP A 709 5.39 -22.86 0.46
CA TRP A 709 4.78 -22.38 -0.76
C TRP A 709 3.78 -21.27 -0.46
N MET A 710 3.76 -20.27 -1.30
CA MET A 710 2.73 -19.22 -1.37
C MET A 710 1.84 -19.49 -2.56
N THR A 711 0.56 -19.22 -2.42
CA THR A 711 -0.40 -19.29 -3.52
C THR A 711 -0.43 -18.00 -4.32
N SER A 712 -0.79 -18.13 -5.60
CA SER A 712 -1.17 -17.03 -6.49
C SER A 712 -2.68 -16.99 -6.65
N SER A 713 -3.19 -15.89 -7.18
CA SER A 713 -4.58 -15.78 -7.65
C SER A 713 -4.82 -16.41 -9.03
N SER A 714 -3.88 -17.18 -9.56
CA SER A 714 -3.97 -17.85 -10.85
C SER A 714 -3.88 -19.36 -10.68
N ASP A 715 -4.64 -20.10 -11.50
CA ASP A 715 -4.77 -21.55 -11.41
C ASP A 715 -3.43 -22.28 -11.42
N ARG A 716 -3.23 -23.13 -10.43
CA ARG A 716 -2.04 -23.98 -10.21
C ARG A 716 -0.71 -23.24 -10.15
N GLN A 717 -0.72 -21.96 -9.84
CA GLN A 717 0.50 -21.18 -9.70
C GLN A 717 0.90 -21.06 -8.23
N ILE A 718 2.18 -21.35 -7.97
CA ILE A 718 2.79 -21.28 -6.64
C ILE A 718 4.13 -20.56 -6.70
N TYR A 719 4.53 -20.00 -5.55
CA TYR A 719 5.80 -19.31 -5.36
C TYR A 719 6.49 -19.81 -4.11
N LEU A 720 7.82 -19.84 -4.14
CA LEU A 720 8.61 -20.15 -2.94
C LEU A 720 8.68 -18.91 -2.04
N GLY A 721 8.36 -19.09 -0.76
CA GLY A 721 8.48 -18.03 0.25
C GLY A 721 9.94 -17.56 0.42
N ALA A 722 10.11 -16.31 0.87
CA ALA A 722 11.42 -15.71 1.06
C ALA A 722 12.22 -16.44 2.17
N PRO A 723 13.53 -16.72 1.97
CA PRO A 723 14.41 -17.32 2.97
C PRO A 723 14.67 -16.36 4.14
N ARG A 724 15.39 -16.85 5.15
CA ARG A 724 15.89 -16.00 6.23
C ARG A 724 16.73 -14.86 5.68
N THR A 725 16.34 -13.63 6.05
CA THR A 725 16.93 -12.40 5.55
C THR A 725 17.44 -11.56 6.72
N TYR A 726 18.69 -11.14 6.67
CA TYR A 726 19.28 -10.22 7.63
C TYR A 726 19.23 -8.80 7.06
N LEU A 727 18.74 -7.86 7.86
CA LEU A 727 18.65 -6.44 7.51
C LEU A 727 19.40 -5.61 8.54
N ALA A 728 20.16 -4.63 8.08
CA ALA A 728 20.79 -3.65 8.96
C ALA A 728 20.70 -2.25 8.30
N SER A 729 20.50 -1.22 9.10
CA SER A 729 20.55 0.15 8.60
C SER A 729 20.99 1.13 9.68
N THR A 730 21.60 2.24 9.24
CA THR A 730 21.95 3.36 10.11
C THR A 730 21.47 4.65 9.49
N THR A 731 20.68 5.40 10.24
CA THR A 731 20.18 6.73 9.83
C THR A 731 20.91 7.80 10.64
N PHE A 732 21.57 8.71 9.92
CA PHE A 732 22.20 9.91 10.45
C PHE A 732 21.31 11.11 10.19
N ARG A 733 21.18 12.01 11.18
CA ARG A 733 20.45 13.27 11.07
C ARG A 733 21.40 14.44 11.23
N PHE A 734 21.26 15.47 10.33
CA PHE A 734 22.14 16.63 10.24
C PHE A 734 21.40 17.94 10.50
#